data_f1d52fd584cb333bd02dda6767d7843e
#
_entry.id   f1d52fd584cb333bd02dda6767d7843e
#
_cell.length_a   1.000
_cell.length_b   1.000
_cell.length_c   1.000
_cell.angle_alpha   90.00
_cell.angle_beta   90.00
_cell.angle_gamma   90.00
#
_symmetry.space_group_name_H-M   'P 1'
#
loop_
_entity.id
_entity.type
_entity.pdbx_description
1 polymer ?
#
loop_
_entity_poly.entity_id
_entity_poly.type
_entity_poly.pdbx_seq_one_letter_code
_entity_poly.pdbx_strand_id
1 'polypeptide(L)'
;MEEPQDNPYVREPPLDFDPVEELDEGEAEAQAELLREAVRYHDYRYYQLADPVISDRAYDVLFDRLETLEETFDLQTETSPTQRVGGEPVEELETVEHVTPMLSIDSSVEEAGVRDFDQRVHDRLAETAYDGPIEYLCEPKFDGLSVELLYEDGEFQRAATRGDGEEGDDVTENVRTIRSIPLKIQGDYPDFLAVRGEVFMPKEAFQEYNRERIERGDDPFANPRNAAAGTLRQLDPSVTAERPLDCFVFDILDDGGYGFDTRIEEHKAVAQWGFHVDDHTRLVEDIDGAIEFRDELLDIRDDLDYEIDGTVFKLDRKDACDRLGATTRAPRWAFAYKFPARTEKTTVRDIVVQVGRTGRLTPVALLDPVEVSGVEVSRATLHNPEQIAELGVGIGDRVRIKRAGDVIPYIEAVLESEREGHFAFPDSCPVCESPVEREGPLAFCTGGVACPAQLRRAVEHYASRTGLDIEGLGEKAVDQLVEAGLVGSVPDLYELSVEELAELEGWGEKSAENLVEELERSTEPPLSDFLSALGVPEVGSATAADLARHFGTLDAVMDASAEELKAVEGIGPTVAEEIAEFFDSERNREVIAQLRAHGVEPQEAETEGEALEGLTFVFTGSLEGLTREEAQELVERNGGSATSSVSSNTDYLVIGENPGTTKREAAEEHDVTMLAQSAFEAVLAEHGIEV
;
A
#
# COMPACT_ATOMS: atom_id res chain seq x y z
N MET A 1 12.76 3.60 28.40
CA MET A 1 14.00 2.85 28.64
C MET A 1 14.63 3.34 29.95
N GLU A 2 15.00 2.43 30.88
CA GLU A 2 15.72 2.81 32.11
C GLU A 2 17.20 3.12 31.76
N GLU A 3 17.79 4.04 32.52
CA GLU A 3 19.21 4.39 32.34
C GLU A 3 20.08 3.17 32.73
N PRO A 4 20.99 2.72 31.85
CA PRO A 4 21.92 1.63 32.15
C PRO A 4 22.77 1.94 33.39
N GLN A 5 22.74 1.02 34.36
CA GLN A 5 23.51 1.21 35.62
C GLN A 5 24.94 0.73 35.41
N ASP A 6 25.87 1.48 35.96
CA ASP A 6 27.33 1.17 35.93
C ASP A 6 27.93 1.13 34.50
N ASN A 7 27.25 1.69 33.47
CA ASN A 7 27.79 1.81 32.12
C ASN A 7 28.58 3.14 31.96
N PRO A 8 29.89 3.08 31.73
CA PRO A 8 30.76 4.27 31.70
C PRO A 8 30.49 5.18 30.48
N TYR A 9 29.76 4.70 29.47
CA TYR A 9 29.52 5.39 28.21
C TYR A 9 28.21 6.19 28.18
N VAL A 10 27.42 6.16 29.27
CA VAL A 10 26.09 6.78 29.32
C VAL A 10 26.13 8.28 29.67
N ARG A 11 26.90 8.67 30.71
CA ARG A 11 26.89 10.07 31.22
C ARG A 11 28.07 10.91 30.78
N GLU A 12 29.27 10.34 30.87
CA GLU A 12 30.53 11.02 30.57
C GLU A 12 31.42 10.11 29.72
N PRO A 13 31.03 9.82 28.46
CA PRO A 13 31.80 8.93 27.60
C PRO A 13 33.18 9.53 27.28
N PRO A 14 34.20 8.70 27.15
CA PRO A 14 35.48 9.14 26.67
C PRO A 14 35.39 9.63 25.22
N LEU A 15 36.12 10.69 24.89
CA LEU A 15 36.24 11.19 23.51
C LEU A 15 37.44 10.60 22.77
N ASP A 16 38.19 9.70 23.42
CA ASP A 16 39.35 9.04 22.85
C ASP A 16 39.48 7.64 23.46
N PHE A 17 39.79 6.65 22.64
CA PHE A 17 39.92 5.25 23.05
C PHE A 17 41.34 4.74 22.75
N ASP A 18 41.82 3.80 23.54
CA ASP A 18 43.03 3.06 23.21
C ASP A 18 42.85 2.27 21.90
N PRO A 19 43.93 2.04 21.12
CA PRO A 19 43.82 1.27 19.87
C PRO A 19 43.18 -0.10 20.09
N VAL A 20 42.28 -0.51 19.17
CA VAL A 20 41.54 -1.79 19.27
C VAL A 20 42.47 -3.00 19.26
N GLU A 21 43.64 -2.89 18.60
CA GLU A 21 44.65 -3.93 18.51
C GLU A 21 45.34 -4.23 19.85
N GLU A 22 45.20 -3.37 20.87
CA GLU A 22 45.72 -3.57 22.21
C GLU A 22 44.79 -4.39 23.11
N LEU A 23 43.52 -4.63 22.69
CA LEU A 23 42.54 -5.39 23.44
C LEU A 23 42.65 -6.89 23.14
N ASP A 24 42.43 -7.70 24.16
CA ASP A 24 42.14 -9.13 23.91
C ASP A 24 40.67 -9.33 23.54
N GLU A 25 40.31 -10.52 22.97
CA GLU A 25 39.00 -10.84 22.49
C GLU A 25 37.91 -10.69 23.58
N GLY A 26 38.21 -11.08 24.82
CA GLY A 26 37.27 -10.95 25.94
C GLY A 26 37.05 -9.50 26.40
N GLU A 27 38.10 -8.66 26.33
CA GLU A 27 38.02 -7.24 26.63
C GLU A 27 37.22 -6.50 25.52
N ALA A 28 37.40 -6.89 24.25
CA ALA A 28 36.70 -6.34 23.10
C ALA A 28 35.20 -6.69 23.17
N GLU A 29 34.85 -7.95 23.45
CA GLU A 29 33.46 -8.41 23.62
C GLU A 29 32.75 -7.64 24.76
N ALA A 30 33.39 -7.52 25.93
CA ALA A 30 32.80 -6.80 27.06
C ALA A 30 32.62 -5.29 26.75
N GLN A 31 33.56 -4.67 26.03
CA GLN A 31 33.46 -3.28 25.63
C GLN A 31 32.34 -3.06 24.60
N ALA A 32 32.23 -3.95 23.59
CA ALA A 32 31.21 -3.87 22.59
C ALA A 32 29.81 -3.97 23.18
N GLU A 33 29.59 -4.87 24.16
CA GLU A 33 28.29 -5.01 24.82
C GLU A 33 27.88 -3.76 25.59
N LEU A 34 28.81 -3.14 26.37
CA LEU A 34 28.55 -1.89 27.05
C LEU A 34 28.29 -0.72 26.07
N LEU A 35 28.96 -0.72 24.92
CA LEU A 35 28.75 0.29 23.90
C LEU A 35 27.39 0.12 23.21
N ARG A 36 26.98 -1.11 22.88
CA ARG A 36 25.63 -1.38 22.33
C ARG A 36 24.54 -0.88 23.25
N GLU A 37 24.68 -1.18 24.56
CA GLU A 37 23.71 -0.73 25.56
C GLU A 37 23.68 0.82 25.65
N ALA A 38 24.83 1.47 25.64
CA ALA A 38 24.92 2.92 25.72
C ALA A 38 24.37 3.61 24.45
N VAL A 39 24.71 3.12 23.25
CA VAL A 39 24.24 3.67 21.98
C VAL A 39 22.71 3.53 21.87
N ARG A 40 22.13 2.35 22.23
CA ARG A 40 20.66 2.18 22.27
C ARG A 40 19.98 3.15 23.23
N TYR A 41 20.57 3.40 24.39
CA TYR A 41 20.05 4.39 25.36
C TYR A 41 20.13 5.82 24.82
N HIS A 42 21.21 6.18 24.13
CA HIS A 42 21.36 7.50 23.51
C HIS A 42 20.41 7.69 22.34
N ASP A 43 20.19 6.66 21.51
CA ASP A 43 19.17 6.65 20.45
C ASP A 43 17.77 6.91 21.03
N TYR A 44 17.40 6.20 22.10
CA TYR A 44 16.13 6.40 22.79
C TYR A 44 15.97 7.83 23.32
N ARG A 45 17.02 8.39 23.96
CA ARG A 45 17.00 9.75 24.50
C ARG A 45 16.90 10.81 23.42
N TYR A 46 17.57 10.61 22.30
CA TYR A 46 17.60 11.55 21.19
C TYR A 46 16.33 11.49 20.33
N TYR A 47 16.01 10.30 19.83
CA TYR A 47 14.94 10.13 18.83
C TYR A 47 13.53 10.03 19.43
N GLN A 48 13.38 9.55 20.66
CA GLN A 48 12.08 9.37 21.28
C GLN A 48 11.75 10.41 22.34
N LEU A 49 12.73 10.85 23.13
CA LEU A 49 12.50 11.82 24.21
C LEU A 49 12.94 13.25 23.86
N ALA A 50 13.61 13.46 22.72
CA ALA A 50 14.20 14.74 22.33
C ALA A 50 15.03 15.40 23.48
N ASP A 51 15.64 14.58 24.36
CA ASP A 51 16.38 15.01 25.55
C ASP A 51 17.74 14.29 25.64
N PRO A 52 18.67 14.59 24.70
CA PRO A 52 19.99 13.96 24.66
C PRO A 52 20.81 14.29 25.90
N VAL A 53 21.54 13.30 26.45
CA VAL A 53 22.40 13.45 27.63
C VAL A 53 23.87 13.60 27.31
N ILE A 54 24.26 13.38 26.05
CA ILE A 54 25.61 13.60 25.53
C ILE A 54 25.57 14.48 24.28
N SER A 55 26.71 14.99 23.84
CA SER A 55 26.80 15.73 22.58
C SER A 55 26.87 14.78 21.37
N ASP A 56 26.46 15.26 20.19
CA ASP A 56 26.56 14.53 18.92
C ASP A 56 27.98 13.98 18.68
N ARG A 57 28.99 14.80 18.91
CA ARG A 57 30.39 14.37 18.80
C ARG A 57 30.74 13.20 19.73
N ALA A 58 30.18 13.17 20.94
CA ALA A 58 30.42 12.07 21.86
C ALA A 58 29.70 10.80 21.40
N TYR A 59 28.49 10.94 20.85
CA TYR A 59 27.78 9.86 20.25
C TYR A 59 28.52 9.25 19.05
N ASP A 60 29.00 10.08 18.12
CA ASP A 60 29.79 9.63 16.97
C ASP A 60 31.00 8.80 17.39
N VAL A 61 31.76 9.30 18.41
CA VAL A 61 32.93 8.58 18.93
C VAL A 61 32.55 7.20 19.52
N LEU A 62 31.41 7.08 20.20
CA LEU A 62 30.93 5.79 20.73
C LEU A 62 30.51 4.85 19.60
N PHE A 63 29.82 5.38 18.61
CA PHE A 63 29.33 4.62 17.45
C PHE A 63 30.49 4.08 16.61
N ASP A 64 31.44 4.95 16.22
CA ASP A 64 32.66 4.58 15.48
C ASP A 64 33.49 3.53 16.24
N ARG A 65 33.53 3.67 17.58
CA ARG A 65 34.25 2.69 18.42
C ARG A 65 33.58 1.33 18.41
N LEU A 66 32.24 1.29 18.49
CA LEU A 66 31.47 0.06 18.44
C LEU A 66 31.67 -0.63 17.07
N GLU A 67 31.52 0.11 15.98
CA GLU A 67 31.73 -0.39 14.63
C GLU A 67 33.12 -0.99 14.44
N THR A 68 34.15 -0.26 14.88
CA THR A 68 35.55 -0.73 14.79
C THR A 68 35.78 -2.03 15.59
N LEU A 69 35.17 -2.17 16.77
CA LEU A 69 35.30 -3.39 17.59
C LEU A 69 34.60 -4.56 16.91
N GLU A 70 33.41 -4.33 16.41
CA GLU A 70 32.61 -5.37 15.72
C GLU A 70 33.29 -5.87 14.44
N GLU A 71 33.88 -4.97 13.65
CA GLU A 71 34.63 -5.34 12.46
C GLU A 71 35.95 -6.06 12.79
N THR A 72 36.67 -5.60 13.80
CA THR A 72 38.01 -6.12 14.09
C THR A 72 37.96 -7.51 14.71
N PHE A 73 36.96 -7.78 15.57
CA PHE A 73 36.87 -9.01 16.34
C PHE A 73 35.73 -9.94 15.91
N ASP A 74 35.05 -9.63 14.79
CA ASP A 74 33.90 -10.42 14.28
C ASP A 74 32.79 -10.56 15.33
N LEU A 75 32.46 -9.44 16.00
CA LEU A 75 31.47 -9.37 17.09
C LEU A 75 30.10 -8.84 16.63
N GLN A 76 29.85 -8.73 15.35
CA GLN A 76 28.61 -8.23 14.78
C GLN A 76 27.43 -9.10 15.22
N THR A 77 26.31 -8.43 15.56
CA THR A 77 25.03 -9.10 15.85
C THR A 77 23.93 -8.41 15.06
N GLU A 78 22.94 -9.15 14.61
CA GLU A 78 21.80 -8.64 13.81
C GLU A 78 21.06 -7.48 14.49
N THR A 79 21.14 -7.40 15.81
CA THR A 79 20.47 -6.37 16.62
C THR A 79 21.41 -5.26 17.07
N SER A 80 22.66 -5.23 16.60
CA SER A 80 23.58 -4.12 16.92
C SER A 80 23.07 -2.80 16.31
N PRO A 81 23.22 -1.67 17.02
CA PRO A 81 22.94 -0.35 16.43
C PRO A 81 23.72 -0.08 15.14
N THR A 82 24.86 -0.72 14.94
CA THR A 82 25.69 -0.59 13.73
C THR A 82 25.06 -1.30 12.50
N GLN A 83 24.15 -2.25 12.73
CA GLN A 83 23.45 -2.99 11.66
C GLN A 83 22.22 -2.25 11.12
N ARG A 84 22.04 -0.98 11.44
CA ARG A 84 21.00 -0.12 10.83
C ARG A 84 21.36 0.36 9.40
N VAL A 85 22.37 -0.22 8.79
CA VAL A 85 22.67 -0.06 7.37
C VAL A 85 21.77 -1.04 6.63
N GLY A 86 20.93 -0.54 5.73
CA GLY A 86 19.99 -1.38 4.98
C GLY A 86 20.70 -2.51 4.23
N GLY A 87 19.95 -3.60 4.01
CA GLY A 87 20.39 -4.76 3.24
C GLY A 87 20.76 -4.43 1.79
N GLU A 88 21.14 -5.44 1.02
CA GLU A 88 21.38 -5.26 -0.42
C GLU A 88 20.07 -4.89 -1.15
N PRO A 89 20.11 -4.07 -2.22
CA PRO A 89 18.95 -3.77 -3.04
C PRO A 89 18.31 -5.05 -3.60
N VAL A 90 16.96 -5.11 -3.54
CA VAL A 90 16.17 -6.22 -4.11
C VAL A 90 15.53 -5.82 -5.43
N GLU A 91 15.13 -6.78 -6.26
CA GLU A 91 14.45 -6.49 -7.52
C GLU A 91 12.94 -6.21 -7.29
N GLU A 92 12.33 -6.83 -6.26
CA GLU A 92 10.94 -6.69 -5.87
C GLU A 92 10.80 -6.90 -4.35
N LEU A 93 9.80 -6.30 -3.71
CA LEU A 93 9.47 -6.57 -2.30
C LEU A 93 8.64 -7.86 -2.24
N GLU A 94 9.03 -8.78 -1.37
CA GLU A 94 8.26 -10.00 -1.13
C GLU A 94 6.94 -9.67 -0.42
N THR A 95 5.90 -10.47 -0.68
CA THR A 95 4.64 -10.39 0.04
C THR A 95 4.65 -11.38 1.19
N VAL A 96 4.22 -10.96 2.39
CA VAL A 96 4.19 -11.79 3.60
C VAL A 96 2.84 -11.73 4.30
N GLU A 97 2.39 -12.85 4.85
CA GLU A 97 1.18 -12.94 5.67
C GLU A 97 1.40 -12.26 7.03
N HIS A 98 0.36 -11.58 7.53
CA HIS A 98 0.34 -11.02 8.88
C HIS A 98 0.12 -12.12 9.94
N VAL A 99 0.71 -11.91 11.13
CA VAL A 99 0.45 -12.81 12.29
C VAL A 99 -1.03 -12.78 12.67
N THR A 100 -1.64 -11.61 12.57
CA THR A 100 -3.06 -11.39 12.85
C THR A 100 -3.61 -10.37 11.85
N PRO A 101 -4.82 -10.55 11.29
CA PRO A 101 -5.38 -9.61 10.33
C PRO A 101 -5.37 -8.16 10.82
N MET A 102 -4.79 -7.26 10.02
CA MET A 102 -4.70 -5.83 10.31
C MET A 102 -5.99 -5.11 9.91
N LEU A 103 -7.04 -5.29 10.70
CA LEU A 103 -8.37 -4.76 10.42
C LEU A 103 -8.38 -3.23 10.27
N SER A 104 -9.30 -2.74 9.45
CA SER A 104 -9.64 -1.33 9.37
C SER A 104 -10.49 -0.90 10.59
N ILE A 105 -10.71 0.41 10.78
CA ILE A 105 -11.54 0.94 11.87
C ILE A 105 -12.71 1.72 11.25
N ASP A 106 -13.93 1.45 11.75
CA ASP A 106 -15.11 2.24 11.39
C ASP A 106 -14.94 3.69 11.81
N SER A 107 -15.47 4.64 11.03
CA SER A 107 -15.22 6.05 11.27
C SER A 107 -16.42 6.95 10.94
N SER A 108 -16.46 8.13 11.57
CA SER A 108 -17.36 9.22 11.24
C SER A 108 -16.66 10.57 11.38
N VAL A 109 -17.15 11.56 10.64
CA VAL A 109 -16.81 12.98 10.84
C VAL A 109 -17.86 13.70 11.67
N GLU A 110 -18.97 13.03 12.02
CA GLU A 110 -20.08 13.58 12.76
C GLU A 110 -20.16 12.98 14.17
N GLU A 111 -20.41 13.80 15.15
CA GLU A 111 -20.59 13.40 16.56
C GLU A 111 -21.70 12.35 16.73
N ALA A 112 -22.77 12.44 15.93
CA ALA A 112 -23.86 11.47 15.96
C ALA A 112 -23.37 10.04 15.71
N GLY A 113 -22.46 9.84 14.76
CA GLY A 113 -21.86 8.52 14.49
C GLY A 113 -21.05 7.96 15.65
N VAL A 114 -20.36 8.85 16.40
CA VAL A 114 -19.62 8.49 17.62
C VAL A 114 -20.57 8.06 18.74
N ARG A 115 -21.65 8.81 18.95
CA ARG A 115 -22.66 8.46 19.95
C ARG A 115 -23.44 7.19 19.61
N ASP A 116 -23.68 6.94 18.33
CA ASP A 116 -24.26 5.68 17.85
C ASP A 116 -23.32 4.50 18.07
N PHE A 117 -22.01 4.71 17.93
CA PHE A 117 -21.00 3.70 18.28
C PHE A 117 -21.06 3.36 19.77
N ASP A 118 -21.01 4.35 20.65
CA ASP A 118 -21.09 4.16 22.10
C ASP A 118 -22.38 3.43 22.51
N GLN A 119 -23.53 3.82 21.93
CA GLN A 119 -24.79 3.16 22.20
C GLN A 119 -24.76 1.66 21.78
N ARG A 120 -24.17 1.35 20.63
CA ARG A 120 -24.00 -0.05 20.18
C ARG A 120 -23.10 -0.85 21.12
N VAL A 121 -22.03 -0.24 21.65
CA VAL A 121 -21.15 -0.87 22.65
C VAL A 121 -21.94 -1.21 23.90
N HIS A 122 -22.68 -0.23 24.45
CA HIS A 122 -23.51 -0.42 25.65
C HIS A 122 -24.59 -1.49 25.47
N ASP A 123 -25.34 -1.45 24.38
CA ASP A 123 -26.41 -2.41 24.09
C ASP A 123 -25.88 -3.85 23.99
N ARG A 124 -24.79 -4.05 23.25
CA ARG A 124 -24.19 -5.39 23.08
C ARG A 124 -23.57 -5.93 24.36
N LEU A 125 -22.87 -5.10 25.13
CA LEU A 125 -22.28 -5.55 26.41
C LEU A 125 -23.37 -5.89 27.42
N ALA A 126 -24.51 -5.17 27.43
CA ALA A 126 -25.65 -5.50 28.27
C ALA A 126 -26.24 -6.89 27.94
N GLU A 127 -26.24 -7.29 26.66
CA GLU A 127 -26.66 -8.65 26.24
C GLU A 127 -25.74 -9.76 26.76
N THR A 128 -24.44 -9.45 26.99
CA THR A 128 -23.43 -10.40 27.49
C THR A 128 -23.34 -10.46 29.01
N ALA A 129 -24.21 -9.75 29.75
CA ALA A 129 -24.15 -9.58 31.19
C ALA A 129 -22.80 -9.05 31.69
N TYR A 130 -22.16 -8.17 30.92
CA TYR A 130 -20.97 -7.43 31.34
C TYR A 130 -21.35 -6.39 32.37
N ASP A 131 -20.60 -6.32 33.47
CA ASP A 131 -20.82 -5.40 34.60
C ASP A 131 -19.58 -4.54 34.93
N GLY A 132 -18.56 -4.61 34.07
CA GLY A 132 -17.34 -3.80 34.22
C GLY A 132 -17.53 -2.36 33.71
N PRO A 133 -16.51 -1.51 33.91
CA PRO A 133 -16.54 -0.13 33.40
C PRO A 133 -16.48 -0.12 31.88
N ILE A 134 -17.10 0.90 31.27
CA ILE A 134 -17.00 1.22 29.85
C ILE A 134 -16.21 2.52 29.76
N GLU A 135 -14.89 2.38 29.62
CA GLU A 135 -13.92 3.47 29.53
C GLU A 135 -13.21 3.37 28.18
N TYR A 136 -12.76 4.49 27.65
CA TYR A 136 -12.13 4.56 26.34
C TYR A 136 -10.68 5.00 26.44
N LEU A 137 -9.76 4.24 25.83
CA LEU A 137 -8.42 4.71 25.50
C LEU A 137 -8.53 5.54 24.23
N CYS A 138 -8.14 6.81 24.30
CA CYS A 138 -8.19 7.76 23.21
C CYS A 138 -6.79 8.04 22.70
N GLU A 139 -6.59 7.94 21.40
CA GLU A 139 -5.31 8.08 20.71
C GLU A 139 -5.45 9.03 19.52
N PRO A 140 -4.37 9.77 19.13
CA PRO A 140 -4.33 10.42 17.83
C PRO A 140 -4.48 9.38 16.70
N LYS A 141 -5.20 9.74 15.66
CA LYS A 141 -5.25 8.94 14.44
C LYS A 141 -4.16 9.42 13.50
N PHE A 142 -3.02 8.73 13.53
CA PHE A 142 -1.87 9.07 12.72
C PHE A 142 -2.19 8.91 11.22
N ASP A 143 -1.61 9.78 10.42
CA ASP A 143 -1.72 9.76 8.97
C ASP A 143 -0.37 9.42 8.34
N GLY A 144 -0.03 8.15 8.34
CA GLY A 144 1.21 7.56 7.87
C GLY A 144 0.99 6.26 7.09
N LEU A 145 1.94 5.35 7.17
CA LEU A 145 1.86 3.99 6.63
C LEU A 145 1.86 2.98 7.77
N SER A 146 0.79 2.20 7.86
CA SER A 146 0.63 1.18 8.91
C SER A 146 1.54 -0.01 8.64
N VAL A 147 2.24 -0.47 9.67
CA VAL A 147 3.15 -1.62 9.62
C VAL A 147 2.93 -2.58 10.78
N GLU A 148 3.15 -3.87 10.51
CA GLU A 148 3.37 -4.89 11.51
C GLU A 148 4.86 -4.98 11.81
N LEU A 149 5.24 -5.09 13.10
CA LEU A 149 6.60 -5.31 13.56
C LEU A 149 6.63 -6.58 14.42
N LEU A 150 7.45 -7.54 14.04
CA LEU A 150 7.56 -8.84 14.70
C LEU A 150 8.86 -8.93 15.49
N TYR A 151 8.75 -9.42 16.73
CA TYR A 151 9.88 -9.68 17.63
C TYR A 151 9.80 -11.09 18.20
N GLU A 152 10.96 -11.78 18.25
CA GLU A 152 11.13 -13.04 18.95
C GLU A 152 12.27 -12.89 19.96
N ASP A 153 12.08 -13.40 21.16
CA ASP A 153 13.04 -13.26 22.27
C ASP A 153 13.54 -11.81 22.49
N GLY A 154 12.68 -10.85 22.16
CA GLY A 154 12.96 -9.42 22.25
C GLY A 154 13.79 -8.85 21.10
N GLU A 155 14.13 -9.61 20.09
CA GLU A 155 14.88 -9.18 18.91
C GLU A 155 13.96 -9.00 17.71
N PHE A 156 14.18 -7.90 16.96
CA PHE A 156 13.40 -7.57 15.76
C PHE A 156 13.67 -8.60 14.66
N GLN A 157 12.60 -9.21 14.13
CA GLN A 157 12.67 -10.24 13.11
C GLN A 157 12.19 -9.73 11.74
N ARG A 158 10.98 -9.15 11.68
CA ARG A 158 10.33 -8.82 10.42
C ARG A 158 9.45 -7.58 10.56
N ALA A 159 9.28 -6.86 9.45
CA ALA A 159 8.26 -5.84 9.30
C ALA A 159 7.52 -5.98 7.97
N ALA A 160 6.20 -5.81 8.00
CA ALA A 160 5.36 -5.83 6.80
C ALA A 160 4.46 -4.60 6.75
N THR A 161 4.20 -4.06 5.55
CA THR A 161 3.15 -3.05 5.35
C THR A 161 1.78 -3.69 5.57
N ARG A 162 0.74 -2.87 5.87
CA ARG A 162 -0.61 -3.43 6.10
C ARG A 162 -1.18 -4.16 4.89
N GLY A 163 -0.79 -3.78 3.65
CA GLY A 163 -1.37 -4.34 2.43
C GLY A 163 -2.90 -4.28 2.42
N ASP A 164 -3.54 -5.39 2.10
CA ASP A 164 -5.01 -5.57 2.15
C ASP A 164 -5.55 -5.86 3.56
N GLY A 165 -4.66 -6.14 4.50
CA GLY A 165 -4.94 -6.47 5.90
C GLY A 165 -4.71 -7.94 6.27
N GLU A 166 -4.55 -8.83 5.31
CA GLU A 166 -4.14 -10.23 5.49
C GLU A 166 -2.68 -10.43 5.09
N GLU A 167 -2.24 -9.76 4.02
CA GLU A 167 -0.89 -9.79 3.50
C GLU A 167 -0.36 -8.37 3.24
N GLY A 168 0.97 -8.20 3.27
CA GLY A 168 1.63 -6.91 2.99
C GLY A 168 3.04 -7.09 2.45
N ASP A 169 3.62 -6.00 1.94
CA ASP A 169 5.01 -6.01 1.45
C ASP A 169 5.97 -6.18 2.62
N ASP A 170 6.94 -7.08 2.48
CA ASP A 170 8.08 -7.18 3.41
C ASP A 170 8.97 -5.95 3.28
N VAL A 171 9.03 -5.16 4.35
CA VAL A 171 9.82 -3.94 4.45
C VAL A 171 10.86 -4.02 5.58
N THR A 172 11.24 -5.23 5.95
CA THR A 172 12.12 -5.53 7.09
C THR A 172 13.42 -4.72 7.03
N GLU A 173 14.13 -4.76 5.91
CA GLU A 173 15.40 -4.07 5.76
C GLU A 173 15.24 -2.54 5.77
N ASN A 174 14.15 -2.03 5.22
CA ASN A 174 13.82 -0.61 5.25
C ASN A 174 13.52 -0.15 6.67
N VAL A 175 12.73 -0.92 7.42
CA VAL A 175 12.37 -0.63 8.82
C VAL A 175 13.59 -0.69 9.73
N ARG A 176 14.57 -1.57 9.49
CA ARG A 176 15.83 -1.60 10.25
C ARG A 176 16.55 -0.25 10.26
N THR A 177 16.38 0.56 9.23
CA THR A 177 16.99 1.90 9.13
C THR A 177 16.29 2.95 9.98
N ILE A 178 15.05 2.72 10.42
CA ILE A 178 14.28 3.68 11.23
C ILE A 178 14.74 3.63 12.68
N ARG A 179 15.34 4.71 13.14
CA ARG A 179 16.01 4.75 14.45
C ARG A 179 15.09 4.71 15.66
N SER A 180 13.83 5.14 15.52
CA SER A 180 12.83 5.07 16.58
C SER A 180 12.28 3.65 16.82
N ILE A 181 12.51 2.71 15.88
CA ILE A 181 12.12 1.31 16.04
C ILE A 181 13.28 0.55 16.70
N PRO A 182 13.09 -0.03 17.90
CA PRO A 182 14.16 -0.76 18.57
C PRO A 182 14.44 -2.08 17.85
N LEU A 183 15.71 -2.36 17.52
CA LEU A 183 16.12 -3.68 17.01
C LEU A 183 16.16 -4.72 18.13
N LYS A 184 16.20 -4.27 19.39
CA LYS A 184 16.08 -5.11 20.58
C LYS A 184 15.26 -4.38 21.63
N ILE A 185 14.15 -4.97 22.06
CA ILE A 185 13.31 -4.43 23.12
C ILE A 185 13.90 -4.73 24.49
N GLN A 186 13.44 -4.02 25.52
CA GLN A 186 14.00 -4.06 26.85
C GLN A 186 12.94 -4.30 27.92
N GLY A 187 13.39 -4.64 29.14
CA GLY A 187 12.51 -4.86 30.28
C GLY A 187 11.96 -6.30 30.34
N ASP A 188 10.77 -6.44 30.91
CA ASP A 188 10.06 -7.70 30.99
C ASP A 188 9.08 -7.77 29.80
N TYR A 189 9.42 -8.53 28.77
CA TYR A 189 8.71 -8.63 27.52
C TYR A 189 8.34 -10.09 27.20
N PRO A 190 7.32 -10.33 26.36
CA PRO A 190 6.95 -11.67 25.91
C PRO A 190 8.01 -12.27 24.98
N ASP A 191 8.12 -13.62 24.98
CA ASP A 191 9.03 -14.34 24.08
C ASP A 191 8.67 -14.09 22.59
N PHE A 192 7.38 -13.88 22.30
CA PHE A 192 6.86 -13.53 20.99
C PHE A 192 6.02 -12.26 21.09
N LEU A 193 6.24 -11.31 20.18
CA LEU A 193 5.52 -10.03 20.15
C LEU A 193 5.32 -9.56 18.71
N ALA A 194 4.06 -9.37 18.31
CA ALA A 194 3.70 -8.64 17.11
C ALA A 194 2.99 -7.34 17.49
N VAL A 195 3.50 -6.20 17.03
CA VAL A 195 2.92 -4.88 17.28
C VAL A 195 2.56 -4.18 15.98
N ARG A 196 1.58 -3.27 16.07
CA ARG A 196 1.19 -2.39 14.99
C ARG A 196 1.69 -0.98 15.23
N GLY A 197 2.39 -0.44 14.25
CA GLY A 197 2.84 0.94 14.25
C GLY A 197 2.34 1.71 13.03
N GLU A 198 2.54 3.03 13.06
CA GLU A 198 2.36 3.91 11.91
C GLU A 198 3.69 4.61 11.63
N VAL A 199 4.27 4.32 10.47
CA VAL A 199 5.47 5.00 9.99
C VAL A 199 5.06 6.30 9.33
N PHE A 200 5.71 7.39 9.70
CA PHE A 200 5.44 8.72 9.18
C PHE A 200 6.72 9.51 8.93
N MET A 201 6.61 10.60 8.19
CA MET A 201 7.68 11.58 8.04
C MET A 201 7.29 12.83 8.84
N PRO A 202 8.12 13.30 9.79
CA PRO A 202 7.89 14.54 10.51
C PRO A 202 7.69 15.73 9.57
N LYS A 203 6.79 16.67 9.93
CA LYS A 203 6.42 17.81 9.05
C LYS A 203 7.60 18.68 8.67
N GLU A 204 8.46 19.00 9.63
CA GLU A 204 9.65 19.82 9.37
C GLU A 204 10.61 19.10 8.42
N ALA A 205 10.86 17.83 8.65
CA ALA A 205 11.70 16.98 7.82
C ALA A 205 11.14 16.82 6.39
N PHE A 206 9.81 16.66 6.26
CA PHE A 206 9.12 16.63 4.96
C PHE A 206 9.33 17.92 4.16
N GLN A 207 9.22 19.08 4.80
CA GLN A 207 9.42 20.36 4.12
C GLN A 207 10.86 20.52 3.63
N GLU A 208 11.84 20.10 4.43
CA GLU A 208 13.25 20.16 4.05
C GLU A 208 13.55 19.19 2.90
N TYR A 209 13.09 17.97 3.02
CA TYR A 209 13.27 16.94 2.00
C TYR A 209 12.63 17.34 0.65
N ASN A 210 11.43 17.90 0.64
CA ASN A 210 10.81 18.42 -0.59
C ASN A 210 11.56 19.60 -1.18
N ARG A 211 12.18 20.47 -0.35
CA ARG A 211 13.04 21.55 -0.84
C ARG A 211 14.26 21.00 -1.58
N GLU A 212 14.91 19.98 -0.99
CA GLU A 212 16.04 19.31 -1.64
C GLU A 212 15.67 18.64 -2.95
N ARG A 213 14.50 17.97 -3.01
CA ARG A 213 13.98 17.36 -4.24
C ARG A 213 13.81 18.40 -5.36
N ILE A 214 13.17 19.52 -5.05
CA ILE A 214 12.99 20.63 -6.02
C ILE A 214 14.36 21.18 -6.48
N GLU A 215 15.34 21.33 -5.58
CA GLU A 215 16.69 21.80 -5.93
C GLU A 215 17.43 20.80 -6.86
N ARG A 216 17.17 19.52 -6.74
CA ARG A 216 17.69 18.45 -7.62
C ARG A 216 16.92 18.33 -8.94
N GLY A 217 15.74 18.99 -9.07
CA GLY A 217 14.87 18.93 -10.25
C GLY A 217 13.85 17.79 -10.22
N ASP A 218 13.69 17.14 -9.07
CA ASP A 218 12.70 16.10 -8.83
C ASP A 218 11.34 16.70 -8.45
N ASP A 219 10.25 16.00 -8.75
CA ASP A 219 8.92 16.39 -8.29
C ASP A 219 8.79 16.21 -6.75
N PRO A 220 8.23 17.20 -6.03
CA PRO A 220 8.01 17.08 -4.60
C PRO A 220 6.91 16.06 -4.29
N PHE A 221 7.00 15.41 -3.14
CA PHE A 221 5.92 14.59 -2.62
C PHE A 221 4.72 15.46 -2.24
N ALA A 222 3.51 14.93 -2.46
CA ALA A 222 2.27 15.66 -2.21
C ALA A 222 1.99 15.91 -0.72
N ASN A 223 2.43 15.02 0.17
CA ASN A 223 2.21 15.09 1.62
C ASN A 223 3.17 14.16 2.38
N PRO A 224 3.28 14.31 3.72
CA PRO A 224 4.15 13.49 4.56
C PRO A 224 3.83 11.98 4.47
N ARG A 225 2.54 11.60 4.37
CA ARG A 225 2.13 10.21 4.23
C ARG A 225 2.68 9.57 2.95
N ASN A 226 2.51 10.24 1.80
CA ASN A 226 3.03 9.75 0.53
C ASN A 226 4.56 9.69 0.52
N ALA A 227 5.22 10.63 1.18
CA ALA A 227 6.66 10.62 1.35
C ALA A 227 7.12 9.42 2.21
N ALA A 228 6.43 9.15 3.33
CA ALA A 228 6.70 7.99 4.17
C ALA A 228 6.47 6.67 3.42
N ALA A 229 5.30 6.52 2.78
CA ALA A 229 4.95 5.31 2.03
C ALA A 229 5.91 5.05 0.86
N GLY A 230 6.21 6.08 0.05
CA GLY A 230 7.16 5.97 -1.06
C GLY A 230 8.61 5.77 -0.62
N THR A 231 8.96 6.15 0.61
CA THR A 231 10.28 5.92 1.20
C THR A 231 10.39 4.50 1.75
N LEU A 232 9.38 4.03 2.49
CA LEU A 232 9.42 2.73 3.14
C LEU A 232 9.39 1.57 2.13
N ARG A 233 8.83 1.79 0.95
CA ARG A 233 8.73 0.80 -0.14
C ARG A 233 9.83 0.93 -1.19
N GLN A 234 10.98 1.50 -0.85
CA GLN A 234 12.14 1.53 -1.74
C GLN A 234 12.78 0.14 -1.83
N LEU A 235 13.21 -0.23 -3.02
CA LEU A 235 13.91 -1.50 -3.27
C LEU A 235 15.35 -1.48 -2.75
N ASP A 236 15.90 -0.29 -2.58
CA ASP A 236 17.22 -0.06 -1.97
C ASP A 236 17.03 0.56 -0.56
N PRO A 237 17.26 -0.21 0.51
CA PRO A 237 17.11 0.28 1.88
C PRO A 237 18.04 1.44 2.23
N SER A 238 19.15 1.63 1.52
CA SER A 238 20.06 2.78 1.74
C SER A 238 19.34 4.11 1.45
N VAL A 239 18.44 4.12 0.48
CA VAL A 239 17.58 5.29 0.18
C VAL A 239 16.63 5.59 1.34
N THR A 240 16.13 4.57 2.02
CA THR A 240 15.29 4.75 3.23
C THR A 240 16.11 5.29 4.40
N ALA A 241 17.35 4.82 4.58
CA ALA A 241 18.25 5.24 5.63
C ALA A 241 18.60 6.75 5.56
N GLU A 242 18.64 7.34 4.36
CA GLU A 242 18.91 8.76 4.16
C GLU A 242 17.70 9.66 4.47
N ARG A 243 16.52 9.10 4.66
CA ARG A 243 15.28 9.86 4.82
C ARG A 243 14.75 9.79 6.26
N PRO A 244 14.36 10.92 6.84
CA PRO A 244 13.93 10.99 8.22
C PRO A 244 12.52 10.40 8.40
N LEU A 245 12.44 9.11 8.68
CA LEU A 245 11.21 8.43 9.08
C LEU A 245 11.19 8.23 10.59
N ASP A 246 9.95 8.23 11.13
CA ASP A 246 9.66 7.89 12.52
C ASP A 246 8.48 6.92 12.57
N CYS A 247 8.24 6.28 13.73
CA CYS A 247 7.18 5.29 13.90
C CYS A 247 6.57 5.36 15.28
N PHE A 248 5.25 5.61 15.37
CA PHE A 248 4.51 5.42 16.61
C PHE A 248 3.93 4.00 16.66
N VAL A 249 4.12 3.29 17.77
CA VAL A 249 3.48 2.00 18.05
C VAL A 249 2.26 2.23 18.93
N PHE A 250 1.09 1.70 18.51
CA PHE A 250 -0.19 2.00 19.13
C PHE A 250 -1.09 0.76 19.39
N ASP A 251 -0.67 -0.44 18.97
CA ASP A 251 -1.45 -1.65 19.21
C ASP A 251 -0.53 -2.88 19.35
N ILE A 252 -0.94 -3.84 20.18
CA ILE A 252 -0.34 -5.17 20.22
C ILE A 252 -1.26 -6.12 19.46
N LEU A 253 -0.74 -6.73 18.40
CA LEU A 253 -1.46 -7.70 17.57
C LEU A 253 -1.45 -9.09 18.21
N ASP A 254 -0.28 -9.50 18.70
CA ASP A 254 -0.10 -10.77 19.44
C ASP A 254 1.02 -10.59 20.48
N ASP A 255 0.80 -11.08 21.70
CA ASP A 255 1.74 -11.01 22.82
C ASP A 255 2.22 -12.40 23.29
N GLY A 256 2.04 -13.44 22.47
CA GLY A 256 2.42 -14.82 22.79
C GLY A 256 1.73 -15.38 24.04
N GLY A 257 0.65 -14.74 24.50
CA GLY A 257 -0.07 -15.12 25.72
C GLY A 257 0.48 -14.50 27.01
N TYR A 258 1.29 -13.43 26.90
CA TYR A 258 1.75 -12.63 28.04
C TYR A 258 0.57 -12.04 28.82
N GLY A 259 -0.38 -11.44 28.10
CA GLY A 259 -1.71 -11.05 28.57
C GLY A 259 -1.75 -9.75 29.37
N PHE A 260 -2.69 -8.88 28.95
CA PHE A 260 -3.02 -7.62 29.62
C PHE A 260 -4.52 -7.58 29.90
N ASP A 261 -4.93 -6.94 31.01
CA ASP A 261 -6.34 -6.73 31.33
C ASP A 261 -6.93 -5.51 30.60
N THR A 262 -6.09 -4.53 30.29
CA THR A 262 -6.48 -3.25 29.71
C THR A 262 -5.51 -2.76 28.63
N ARG A 263 -6.02 -1.92 27.70
CA ARG A 263 -5.19 -1.33 26.65
C ARG A 263 -4.25 -0.24 27.16
N ILE A 264 -4.62 0.44 28.23
CA ILE A 264 -3.70 1.40 28.87
C ILE A 264 -2.49 0.68 29.51
N GLU A 265 -2.64 -0.57 29.95
CA GLU A 265 -1.52 -1.39 30.39
C GLU A 265 -0.63 -1.80 29.20
N GLU A 266 -1.22 -2.21 28.08
CA GLU A 266 -0.49 -2.46 26.82
C GLU A 266 0.32 -1.24 26.38
N HIS A 267 -0.32 -0.08 26.29
CA HIS A 267 0.35 1.16 25.90
C HIS A 267 1.55 1.50 26.79
N LYS A 268 1.41 1.33 28.10
CA LYS A 268 2.52 1.54 29.05
C LYS A 268 3.64 0.50 28.91
N ALA A 269 3.29 -0.75 28.65
CA ALA A 269 4.26 -1.81 28.43
C ALA A 269 5.07 -1.58 27.15
N VAL A 270 4.41 -1.24 26.05
CA VAL A 270 5.05 -0.89 24.77
C VAL A 270 6.06 0.25 24.95
N ALA A 271 5.69 1.32 25.67
CA ALA A 271 6.62 2.42 26.01
C ALA A 271 7.80 1.93 26.88
N GLN A 272 7.57 1.04 27.83
CA GLN A 272 8.64 0.49 28.68
C GLN A 272 9.60 -0.42 27.92
N TRP A 273 9.10 -1.11 26.89
CA TRP A 273 9.93 -1.95 26.02
C TRP A 273 10.80 -1.16 25.05
N GLY A 274 10.62 0.17 25.00
CA GLY A 274 11.46 1.09 24.23
C GLY A 274 10.88 1.46 22.87
N PHE A 275 9.59 1.22 22.62
CA PHE A 275 8.91 1.75 21.44
C PHE A 275 8.52 3.21 21.63
N HIS A 276 8.50 3.95 20.53
CA HIS A 276 7.98 5.30 20.51
C HIS A 276 6.45 5.26 20.52
N VAL A 277 5.86 5.88 21.54
CA VAL A 277 4.41 6.02 21.72
C VAL A 277 4.06 7.49 21.82
N ASP A 278 2.82 7.84 21.47
CA ASP A 278 2.36 9.22 21.54
C ASP A 278 2.00 9.65 22.97
N ASP A 279 2.46 10.85 23.37
CA ASP A 279 2.26 11.41 24.70
C ASP A 279 0.82 11.92 24.94
N HIS A 280 -0.01 12.11 23.89
CA HIS A 280 -1.38 12.58 23.99
C HIS A 280 -2.36 11.44 24.29
N THR A 281 -1.94 10.17 24.15
CA THR A 281 -2.79 9.02 24.48
C THR A 281 -3.25 9.06 25.93
N ARG A 282 -4.56 8.96 26.14
CA ARG A 282 -5.13 8.98 27.51
C ARG A 282 -6.39 8.15 27.64
N LEU A 283 -6.63 7.66 28.86
CA LEU A 283 -7.85 6.99 29.27
C LEU A 283 -8.89 8.03 29.70
N VAL A 284 -10.13 7.88 29.24
CA VAL A 284 -11.29 8.71 29.60
C VAL A 284 -12.44 7.84 30.10
N GLU A 285 -13.29 8.42 30.99
CA GLU A 285 -14.33 7.69 31.69
C GLU A 285 -15.54 7.31 30.81
N ASP A 286 -15.80 8.10 29.74
CA ASP A 286 -16.96 7.94 28.88
C ASP A 286 -16.75 8.57 27.48
N ILE A 287 -17.77 8.47 26.63
CA ILE A 287 -17.73 8.98 25.26
C ILE A 287 -17.70 10.52 25.19
N ASP A 288 -18.23 11.22 26.21
CA ASP A 288 -18.16 12.68 26.26
C ASP A 288 -16.71 13.13 26.46
N GLY A 289 -15.96 12.45 27.35
CA GLY A 289 -14.53 12.65 27.52
C GLY A 289 -13.72 12.33 26.26
N ALA A 290 -14.13 11.32 25.47
CA ALA A 290 -13.50 11.00 24.18
C ALA A 290 -13.76 12.09 23.12
N ILE A 291 -14.96 12.67 23.10
CA ILE A 291 -15.28 13.79 22.21
C ILE A 291 -14.47 15.04 22.60
N GLU A 292 -14.35 15.34 23.90
CA GLU A 292 -13.52 16.45 24.39
C GLU A 292 -12.05 16.26 24.01
N PHE A 293 -11.51 15.06 24.15
CA PHE A 293 -10.15 14.73 23.71
C PHE A 293 -9.93 15.02 22.23
N ARG A 294 -10.88 14.65 21.37
CA ARG A 294 -10.81 14.92 19.94
C ARG A 294 -10.79 16.41 19.65
N ASP A 295 -11.60 17.22 20.35
CA ASP A 295 -11.67 18.66 20.14
C ASP A 295 -10.37 19.35 20.61
N GLU A 296 -9.78 18.91 21.73
CA GLU A 296 -8.46 19.39 22.18
C GLU A 296 -7.37 19.08 21.15
N LEU A 297 -7.34 17.87 20.58
CA LEU A 297 -6.37 17.51 19.53
C LEU A 297 -6.60 18.29 18.23
N LEU A 298 -7.83 18.60 17.90
CA LEU A 298 -8.13 19.44 16.73
C LEU A 298 -7.54 20.85 16.90
N ASP A 299 -7.58 21.41 18.11
CA ASP A 299 -7.07 22.75 18.40
C ASP A 299 -5.53 22.82 18.31
N ILE A 300 -4.82 21.74 18.67
CA ILE A 300 -3.35 21.69 18.63
C ILE A 300 -2.78 20.97 17.40
N ARG A 301 -3.63 20.48 16.49
CA ARG A 301 -3.25 19.68 15.33
C ARG A 301 -2.11 20.30 14.50
N ASP A 302 -2.11 21.63 14.36
CA ASP A 302 -1.13 22.34 13.54
C ASP A 302 0.21 22.49 14.23
N ASP A 303 0.24 22.40 15.56
CA ASP A 303 1.45 22.50 16.40
C ASP A 303 2.19 21.15 16.51
N LEU A 304 1.53 20.03 16.14
CA LEU A 304 2.17 18.72 16.13
C LEU A 304 3.12 18.57 14.95
N ASP A 305 4.28 17.95 15.16
CA ASP A 305 5.24 17.68 14.09
C ASP A 305 4.89 16.43 13.23
N TYR A 306 3.73 15.86 13.41
CA TYR A 306 3.19 14.77 12.61
C TYR A 306 1.75 15.05 12.19
N GLU A 307 1.30 14.40 11.11
CA GLU A 307 -0.08 14.57 10.63
C GLU A 307 -1.03 13.59 11.31
N ILE A 308 -2.22 14.12 11.65
CA ILE A 308 -3.35 13.33 12.16
C ILE A 308 -4.63 13.70 11.41
N ASP A 309 -5.49 12.70 11.12
CA ASP A 309 -6.76 12.91 10.43
C ASP A 309 -7.99 12.77 11.36
N GLY A 310 -7.75 12.56 12.65
CA GLY A 310 -8.77 12.37 13.67
C GLY A 310 -8.21 11.81 14.96
N THR A 311 -9.06 11.11 15.69
CA THR A 311 -8.74 10.36 16.90
C THR A 311 -9.31 8.96 16.81
N VAL A 312 -8.72 8.01 17.53
CA VAL A 312 -9.22 6.64 17.67
C VAL A 312 -9.66 6.44 19.12
N PHE A 313 -10.85 5.92 19.32
CA PHE A 313 -11.38 5.52 20.61
C PHE A 313 -11.42 4.00 20.65
N LYS A 314 -10.74 3.41 21.61
CA LYS A 314 -10.70 1.96 21.85
C LYS A 314 -11.29 1.68 23.23
N LEU A 315 -12.15 0.70 23.34
CA LEU A 315 -12.60 0.26 24.66
C LEU A 315 -11.39 -0.25 25.45
N ASP A 316 -11.19 0.23 26.68
CA ASP A 316 -9.98 -0.05 27.44
C ASP A 316 -9.90 -1.52 27.92
N ARG A 317 -11.02 -2.07 28.40
CA ARG A 317 -11.07 -3.43 28.93
C ARG A 317 -11.05 -4.50 27.82
N LYS A 318 -10.02 -5.37 27.83
CA LYS A 318 -9.86 -6.44 26.83
C LYS A 318 -10.95 -7.49 26.90
N ASP A 319 -11.41 -7.86 28.11
CA ASP A 319 -12.53 -8.80 28.28
C ASP A 319 -13.86 -8.27 27.72
N ALA A 320 -14.05 -6.95 27.66
CA ALA A 320 -15.17 -6.34 26.98
C ALA A 320 -14.97 -6.32 25.46
N CYS A 321 -13.74 -6.07 24.98
CA CYS A 321 -13.39 -6.16 23.55
C CYS A 321 -13.66 -7.56 22.98
N ASP A 322 -13.25 -8.61 23.69
CA ASP A 322 -13.45 -10.02 23.30
C ASP A 322 -14.95 -10.36 23.17
N ARG A 323 -15.79 -9.85 24.08
CA ARG A 323 -17.25 -10.04 24.00
C ARG A 323 -17.89 -9.34 22.80
N LEU A 324 -17.38 -8.19 22.42
CA LEU A 324 -17.87 -7.43 21.26
C LEU A 324 -17.39 -8.03 19.94
N GLY A 325 -16.16 -8.56 19.92
CA GLY A 325 -15.53 -9.13 18.75
C GLY A 325 -15.33 -8.14 17.61
N ALA A 326 -15.16 -8.67 16.42
CA ALA A 326 -14.98 -7.91 15.19
C ALA A 326 -16.03 -8.28 14.13
N THR A 327 -16.09 -7.50 13.08
CA THR A 327 -16.67 -7.86 11.78
C THR A 327 -15.53 -8.33 10.88
N THR A 328 -15.82 -8.76 9.66
CA THR A 328 -14.80 -9.07 8.64
C THR A 328 -13.89 -7.87 8.30
N ARG A 329 -14.32 -6.63 8.60
CA ARG A 329 -13.58 -5.41 8.24
C ARG A 329 -13.08 -4.59 9.42
N ALA A 330 -13.78 -4.60 10.57
CA ALA A 330 -13.50 -3.68 11.65
C ALA A 330 -13.84 -4.28 13.03
N PRO A 331 -13.04 -3.98 14.07
CA PRO A 331 -13.38 -4.29 15.45
C PRO A 331 -14.61 -3.49 15.91
N ARG A 332 -15.49 -4.12 16.70
CA ARG A 332 -16.70 -3.44 17.23
C ARG A 332 -16.42 -2.62 18.49
N TRP A 333 -15.22 -2.70 19.01
CA TRP A 333 -14.76 -2.04 20.23
C TRP A 333 -13.85 -0.82 19.97
N ALA A 334 -13.61 -0.49 18.70
CA ALA A 334 -12.84 0.68 18.29
C ALA A 334 -13.59 1.50 17.25
N PHE A 335 -13.41 2.82 17.28
CA PHE A 335 -14.03 3.75 16.35
C PHE A 335 -13.14 4.97 16.14
N ALA A 336 -13.09 5.49 14.91
CA ALA A 336 -12.34 6.69 14.58
C ALA A 336 -13.29 7.89 14.43
N TYR A 337 -13.00 8.96 15.17
CA TYR A 337 -13.67 10.24 15.02
C TYR A 337 -12.76 11.19 14.23
N LYS A 338 -13.05 11.32 12.95
CA LYS A 338 -12.23 12.10 12.03
C LYS A 338 -12.44 13.60 12.22
N PHE A 339 -11.38 14.36 11.95
CA PHE A 339 -11.48 15.81 11.85
C PHE A 339 -12.27 16.24 10.62
N PRO A 340 -12.94 17.40 10.67
CA PRO A 340 -13.51 17.97 9.47
C PRO A 340 -12.39 18.22 8.46
N ALA A 341 -12.66 17.92 7.19
CA ALA A 341 -11.68 18.19 6.15
C ALA A 341 -11.39 19.68 6.07
N ARG A 342 -10.12 20.03 5.87
CA ARG A 342 -9.71 21.43 5.69
C ARG A 342 -10.31 21.98 4.42
N THR A 343 -10.88 23.18 4.50
CA THR A 343 -11.48 23.86 3.37
C THR A 343 -10.86 25.24 3.21
N GLU A 344 -10.52 25.59 1.97
CA GLU A 344 -10.02 26.92 1.64
C GLU A 344 -10.86 27.55 0.55
N LYS A 345 -10.69 28.87 0.38
CA LYS A 345 -11.44 29.65 -0.62
C LYS A 345 -10.50 30.13 -1.70
N THR A 346 -10.88 29.84 -2.94
CA THR A 346 -10.12 30.28 -4.11
C THR A 346 -11.06 30.66 -5.26
N THR A 347 -10.49 31.08 -6.39
CA THR A 347 -11.24 31.47 -7.59
C THR A 347 -10.96 30.50 -8.72
N VAL A 348 -12.01 30.06 -9.42
CA VAL A 348 -11.89 29.23 -10.63
C VAL A 348 -11.37 30.11 -11.76
N ARG A 349 -10.17 29.86 -12.25
CA ARG A 349 -9.55 30.57 -13.35
C ARG A 349 -9.98 30.04 -14.72
N ASP A 350 -10.10 28.70 -14.80
CA ASP A 350 -10.54 28.02 -16.01
C ASP A 350 -11.12 26.64 -15.61
N ILE A 351 -11.83 26.03 -16.58
CA ILE A 351 -12.29 24.63 -16.43
C ILE A 351 -11.87 23.92 -17.72
N VAL A 352 -10.97 22.97 -17.58
CA VAL A 352 -10.51 22.12 -18.67
C VAL A 352 -11.17 20.74 -18.59
N VAL A 353 -11.39 20.13 -19.75
CA VAL A 353 -11.95 18.78 -19.83
C VAL A 353 -10.87 17.85 -20.32
N GLN A 354 -10.43 16.96 -19.45
CA GLN A 354 -9.43 15.93 -19.75
C GLN A 354 -10.11 14.69 -20.35
N VAL A 355 -9.44 14.05 -21.29
CA VAL A 355 -9.91 12.80 -21.92
C VAL A 355 -9.03 11.65 -21.40
N GLY A 356 -9.66 10.71 -20.71
CA GLY A 356 -9.00 9.52 -20.21
C GLY A 356 -8.85 8.42 -21.27
N ARG A 357 -8.14 7.36 -20.93
CA ARG A 357 -7.85 6.20 -21.78
C ARG A 357 -9.12 5.55 -22.38
N THR A 358 -10.17 5.42 -21.59
CA THR A 358 -11.47 4.89 -22.01
C THR A 358 -12.34 5.91 -22.76
N GLY A 359 -11.81 7.09 -23.05
CA GLY A 359 -12.59 8.19 -23.63
C GLY A 359 -13.38 8.99 -22.60
N ARG A 360 -13.38 8.64 -21.33
CA ARG A 360 -14.08 9.38 -20.28
C ARG A 360 -13.59 10.82 -20.20
N LEU A 361 -14.52 11.76 -20.27
CA LEU A 361 -14.24 13.19 -20.15
C LEU A 361 -14.39 13.62 -18.69
N THR A 362 -13.29 14.02 -18.07
CA THR A 362 -13.26 14.46 -16.66
C THR A 362 -12.99 15.96 -16.60
N PRO A 363 -13.92 16.76 -16.08
CA PRO A 363 -13.70 18.20 -15.92
C PRO A 363 -12.83 18.48 -14.70
N VAL A 364 -11.86 19.37 -14.86
CA VAL A 364 -10.92 19.84 -13.84
C VAL A 364 -10.93 21.36 -13.81
N ALA A 365 -11.21 21.91 -12.63
CA ALA A 365 -11.10 23.34 -12.40
C ALA A 365 -9.63 23.73 -12.17
N LEU A 366 -9.13 24.69 -12.92
CA LEU A 366 -7.87 25.39 -12.65
C LEU A 366 -8.18 26.55 -11.70
N LEU A 367 -7.45 26.64 -10.61
CA LEU A 367 -7.73 27.54 -9.50
C LEU A 367 -6.63 28.58 -9.35
N ASP A 368 -6.94 29.71 -8.73
CA ASP A 368 -5.89 30.52 -8.11
C ASP A 368 -5.18 29.63 -7.08
N PRO A 369 -3.84 29.57 -7.10
CA PRO A 369 -3.12 28.76 -6.12
C PRO A 369 -3.49 29.15 -4.69
N VAL A 370 -3.82 28.17 -3.88
CA VAL A 370 -4.16 28.36 -2.46
C VAL A 370 -3.60 27.19 -1.65
N GLU A 371 -3.08 27.52 -0.48
CA GLU A 371 -2.53 26.52 0.41
C GLU A 371 -3.66 25.80 1.17
N VAL A 372 -3.70 24.46 1.07
CA VAL A 372 -4.61 23.59 1.81
C VAL A 372 -3.79 22.51 2.49
N SER A 373 -3.76 22.53 3.82
CA SER A 373 -2.97 21.55 4.60
C SER A 373 -1.47 21.53 4.23
N GLY A 374 -0.84 22.71 4.10
CA GLY A 374 0.58 22.82 3.77
C GLY A 374 0.93 22.47 2.32
N VAL A 375 -0.06 22.25 1.45
CA VAL A 375 0.11 21.94 0.03
C VAL A 375 -0.57 23.02 -0.83
N GLU A 376 0.16 23.55 -1.80
CA GLU A 376 -0.40 24.47 -2.77
C GLU A 376 -1.32 23.72 -3.75
N VAL A 377 -2.61 24.06 -3.73
CA VAL A 377 -3.64 23.50 -4.61
C VAL A 377 -3.96 24.49 -5.70
N SER A 378 -3.69 24.13 -6.95
CA SER A 378 -4.00 24.89 -8.15
C SER A 378 -5.01 24.19 -9.08
N ARG A 379 -5.44 22.97 -8.73
CA ARG A 379 -6.41 22.18 -9.50
C ARG A 379 -7.38 21.48 -8.56
N ALA A 380 -8.65 21.35 -9.00
CA ALA A 380 -9.65 20.56 -8.28
C ALA A 380 -10.53 19.80 -9.28
N THR A 381 -10.86 18.54 -8.97
CA THR A 381 -11.77 17.78 -9.81
C THR A 381 -13.22 18.29 -9.69
N LEU A 382 -13.95 18.20 -10.80
CA LEU A 382 -15.39 18.39 -10.88
C LEU A 382 -16.12 17.08 -11.22
N HIS A 383 -15.40 15.96 -11.15
CA HIS A 383 -15.80 14.59 -11.36
C HIS A 383 -16.56 14.30 -12.68
N ASN A 384 -17.66 15.01 -12.96
CA ASN A 384 -18.51 14.78 -14.13
C ASN A 384 -19.38 16.01 -14.47
N PRO A 385 -20.08 15.99 -15.62
CA PRO A 385 -20.98 17.09 -16.02
C PRO A 385 -22.15 17.36 -15.08
N GLU A 386 -22.71 16.33 -14.43
CA GLU A 386 -23.83 16.46 -13.51
C GLU A 386 -23.44 17.27 -12.28
N GLN A 387 -22.27 17.01 -11.73
CA GLN A 387 -21.76 17.75 -10.58
C GLN A 387 -21.48 19.23 -10.90
N ILE A 388 -21.02 19.56 -12.12
CA ILE A 388 -20.91 20.94 -12.57
C ILE A 388 -22.26 21.64 -12.52
N ALA A 389 -23.33 20.96 -12.97
CA ALA A 389 -24.67 21.49 -12.97
C ALA A 389 -25.26 21.64 -11.56
N GLU A 390 -25.04 20.63 -10.68
CA GLU A 390 -25.47 20.65 -9.29
C GLU A 390 -24.78 21.77 -8.49
N LEU A 391 -23.47 21.90 -8.61
CA LEU A 391 -22.71 22.96 -7.96
C LEU A 391 -22.99 24.34 -8.56
N GLY A 392 -23.47 24.40 -9.80
CA GLY A 392 -23.63 25.64 -10.55
C GLY A 392 -22.31 26.35 -10.84
N VAL A 393 -21.18 25.62 -10.85
CA VAL A 393 -19.84 26.18 -10.93
C VAL A 393 -19.44 26.58 -12.34
N GLY A 394 -18.60 27.61 -12.45
CA GLY A 394 -17.98 28.05 -13.72
C GLY A 394 -16.81 28.98 -13.53
N ILE A 395 -16.27 29.42 -14.65
CA ILE A 395 -15.07 30.26 -14.68
C ILE A 395 -15.37 31.62 -14.03
N GLY A 396 -14.47 32.07 -13.16
CA GLY A 396 -14.58 33.31 -12.40
C GLY A 396 -15.27 33.18 -11.05
N ASP A 397 -15.91 32.05 -10.75
CA ASP A 397 -16.58 31.83 -9.48
C ASP A 397 -15.59 31.72 -8.31
N ARG A 398 -15.99 32.27 -7.16
CA ARG A 398 -15.31 32.05 -5.91
C ARG A 398 -15.86 30.80 -5.25
N VAL A 399 -15.00 29.84 -5.02
CA VAL A 399 -15.39 28.51 -4.56
C VAL A 399 -14.72 28.15 -3.25
N ARG A 400 -15.36 27.25 -2.51
CA ARG A 400 -14.73 26.51 -1.40
C ARG A 400 -14.23 25.21 -1.95
N ILE A 401 -12.93 24.98 -1.77
CA ILE A 401 -12.32 23.69 -2.06
C ILE A 401 -12.13 22.90 -0.78
N LYS A 402 -12.20 21.59 -0.91
CA LYS A 402 -12.02 20.62 0.16
C LYS A 402 -11.04 19.58 -0.30
N ARG A 403 -10.14 19.20 0.61
CA ARG A 403 -9.27 18.04 0.45
C ARG A 403 -9.77 16.99 1.42
N ALA A 404 -10.35 15.90 0.91
CA ALA A 404 -10.82 14.79 1.72
C ALA A 404 -9.76 13.69 1.70
N GLY A 405 -9.20 13.37 2.86
CA GLY A 405 -8.04 12.49 2.91
C GLY A 405 -6.93 13.06 2.03
N ASP A 406 -5.93 12.28 1.73
CA ASP A 406 -4.75 12.81 1.07
C ASP A 406 -4.78 12.89 -0.46
N VAL A 407 -5.91 12.66 -1.15
CA VAL A 407 -5.77 12.28 -2.54
C VAL A 407 -6.17 13.36 -3.57
N ILE A 408 -7.39 13.86 -3.63
CA ILE A 408 -7.79 14.74 -4.73
C ILE A 408 -8.60 15.93 -4.21
N PRO A 409 -8.12 17.20 -4.40
CA PRO A 409 -8.92 18.38 -4.11
C PRO A 409 -10.17 18.42 -4.99
N TYR A 410 -11.31 18.79 -4.41
CA TYR A 410 -12.55 19.01 -5.16
C TYR A 410 -13.29 20.25 -4.69
N ILE A 411 -14.16 20.78 -5.55
CA ILE A 411 -15.00 21.93 -5.22
C ILE A 411 -16.20 21.45 -4.41
N GLU A 412 -16.29 21.92 -3.17
CA GLU A 412 -17.40 21.61 -2.25
C GLU A 412 -18.62 22.51 -2.52
N ALA A 413 -18.38 23.80 -2.75
CA ALA A 413 -19.46 24.78 -2.96
C ALA A 413 -18.99 26.01 -3.74
N VAL A 414 -19.90 26.61 -4.49
CA VAL A 414 -19.75 27.96 -5.04
C VAL A 414 -20.20 28.95 -3.97
N LEU A 415 -19.32 29.89 -3.61
CA LEU A 415 -19.57 30.91 -2.59
C LEU A 415 -20.12 32.21 -3.19
N GLU A 416 -19.54 32.63 -4.31
CA GLU A 416 -19.89 33.86 -5.00
C GLU A 416 -19.80 33.59 -6.52
N SER A 417 -20.81 34.02 -7.28
CA SER A 417 -20.83 33.97 -8.75
C SER A 417 -21.41 35.27 -9.27
N GLU A 418 -20.71 35.92 -10.19
CA GLU A 418 -21.17 37.14 -10.91
C GLU A 418 -21.86 36.81 -12.24
N ARG A 419 -21.96 35.52 -12.59
CA ARG A 419 -22.53 35.07 -13.86
C ARG A 419 -23.85 34.32 -13.66
N GLU A 420 -24.61 34.20 -14.74
CA GLU A 420 -25.79 33.31 -14.80
C GLU A 420 -25.43 31.93 -15.38
N GLY A 421 -25.96 30.86 -14.78
CA GLY A 421 -25.75 29.49 -15.21
C GLY A 421 -24.42 28.88 -14.69
N HIS A 422 -24.02 27.78 -15.27
CA HIS A 422 -22.79 27.02 -14.93
C HIS A 422 -21.91 26.84 -16.18
N PHE A 423 -20.73 26.25 -16.01
CA PHE A 423 -19.86 25.89 -17.13
C PHE A 423 -20.59 24.97 -18.12
N ALA A 424 -20.63 25.35 -19.38
CA ALA A 424 -21.22 24.51 -20.41
C ALA A 424 -20.23 23.39 -20.79
N PHE A 425 -20.57 22.18 -20.41
CA PHE A 425 -19.76 21.01 -20.76
C PHE A 425 -19.84 20.79 -22.28
N PRO A 426 -18.70 20.50 -22.96
CA PRO A 426 -18.67 20.41 -24.43
C PRO A 426 -19.47 19.19 -24.93
N ASP A 427 -20.12 19.36 -26.09
CA ASP A 427 -20.80 18.28 -26.80
C ASP A 427 -19.87 17.56 -27.80
N SER A 428 -18.64 18.04 -27.95
CA SER A 428 -17.58 17.41 -28.74
C SER A 428 -16.27 17.28 -27.89
N CYS A 429 -15.50 16.29 -28.21
CA CYS A 429 -14.21 16.05 -27.57
C CYS A 429 -13.24 17.22 -27.79
N PRO A 430 -12.63 17.79 -26.76
CA PRO A 430 -11.72 18.90 -26.89
C PRO A 430 -10.42 18.58 -27.64
N VAL A 431 -10.13 17.29 -27.87
CA VAL A 431 -8.87 16.82 -28.49
C VAL A 431 -9.09 16.40 -29.95
N CYS A 432 -10.16 15.64 -30.25
CA CYS A 432 -10.37 15.07 -31.59
C CYS A 432 -11.67 15.54 -32.26
N GLU A 433 -12.46 16.42 -31.61
CA GLU A 433 -13.74 16.96 -32.08
C GLU A 433 -14.84 15.90 -32.31
N SER A 434 -14.60 14.62 -32.04
CA SER A 434 -15.63 13.57 -32.09
C SER A 434 -16.79 13.87 -31.13
N PRO A 435 -18.01 13.41 -31.41
CA PRO A 435 -19.14 13.57 -30.50
C PRO A 435 -18.86 13.04 -29.12
N VAL A 436 -19.52 13.62 -28.12
CA VAL A 436 -19.50 13.18 -26.74
C VAL A 436 -20.81 12.45 -26.43
N GLU A 437 -20.75 11.21 -26.06
CA GLU A 437 -21.87 10.45 -25.54
C GLU A 437 -21.96 10.55 -24.03
N ARG A 438 -23.19 10.56 -23.49
CA ARG A 438 -23.46 10.66 -22.07
C ARG A 438 -24.10 9.37 -21.57
N GLU A 439 -23.48 8.76 -20.57
CA GLU A 439 -23.96 7.57 -19.88
C GLU A 439 -24.23 7.93 -18.41
N GLY A 440 -25.47 8.22 -18.08
CA GLY A 440 -25.83 8.73 -16.76
C GLY A 440 -25.08 10.04 -16.46
N PRO A 441 -24.35 10.13 -15.34
CA PRO A 441 -23.58 11.33 -14.95
C PRO A 441 -22.27 11.49 -15.75
N LEU A 442 -21.82 10.46 -16.44
CA LEU A 442 -20.53 10.44 -17.13
C LEU A 442 -20.63 10.90 -18.59
N ALA A 443 -19.51 11.27 -19.18
CA ALA A 443 -19.40 11.69 -20.57
C ALA A 443 -18.19 11.03 -21.23
N PHE A 444 -18.35 10.53 -22.46
CA PHE A 444 -17.33 9.79 -23.19
C PHE A 444 -17.11 10.33 -24.59
N CYS A 445 -15.85 10.35 -25.03
CA CYS A 445 -15.47 10.63 -26.38
C CYS A 445 -15.65 9.38 -27.26
N THR A 446 -16.43 9.48 -28.31
CA THR A 446 -16.65 8.38 -29.26
C THR A 446 -15.51 8.17 -30.25
N GLY A 447 -14.44 9.00 -30.19
CA GLY A 447 -13.28 8.94 -31.08
C GLY A 447 -12.41 7.69 -30.94
N GLY A 448 -12.53 6.98 -29.82
CA GLY A 448 -11.76 5.75 -29.52
C GLY A 448 -10.25 5.98 -29.73
N VAL A 449 -9.52 4.96 -30.19
CA VAL A 449 -8.08 5.05 -30.45
C VAL A 449 -7.70 6.04 -31.58
N ALA A 450 -8.67 6.57 -32.35
CA ALA A 450 -8.41 7.69 -33.28
C ALA A 450 -8.35 9.07 -32.58
N CYS A 451 -8.73 9.12 -31.29
CA CYS A 451 -8.52 10.32 -30.50
C CYS A 451 -7.08 10.35 -29.98
N PRO A 452 -6.26 11.37 -30.30
CA PRO A 452 -4.87 11.44 -29.86
C PRO A 452 -4.69 11.31 -28.34
N ALA A 453 -5.66 11.81 -27.55
CA ALA A 453 -5.59 11.68 -26.10
C ALA A 453 -5.87 10.24 -25.62
N GLN A 454 -6.72 9.51 -26.31
CA GLN A 454 -6.99 8.09 -26.00
C GLN A 454 -5.85 7.21 -26.50
N LEU A 455 -5.30 7.53 -27.69
CA LEU A 455 -4.17 6.82 -28.26
C LEU A 455 -2.95 6.84 -27.34
N ARG A 456 -2.56 8.03 -26.84
CA ARG A 456 -1.44 8.13 -25.90
C ARG A 456 -1.63 7.20 -24.68
N ARG A 457 -2.78 7.31 -24.05
CA ARG A 457 -3.11 6.49 -22.88
C ARG A 457 -3.29 5.01 -23.22
N ALA A 458 -3.76 4.68 -24.41
CA ALA A 458 -3.84 3.30 -24.86
C ALA A 458 -2.44 2.70 -25.05
N VAL A 459 -1.51 3.44 -25.67
CA VAL A 459 -0.11 3.03 -25.85
C VAL A 459 0.60 2.90 -24.50
N GLU A 460 0.45 3.89 -23.59
CA GLU A 460 1.02 3.83 -22.23
C GLU A 460 0.51 2.60 -21.45
N HIS A 461 -0.79 2.33 -21.54
CA HIS A 461 -1.37 1.18 -20.86
C HIS A 461 -0.90 -0.14 -21.47
N TYR A 462 -0.87 -0.22 -22.80
CA TYR A 462 -0.39 -1.39 -23.53
C TYR A 462 1.06 -1.74 -23.15
N ALA A 463 1.89 -0.72 -22.99
CA ALA A 463 3.29 -0.85 -22.65
C ALA A 463 3.57 -0.94 -21.14
N SER A 464 2.56 -0.71 -20.27
CA SER A 464 2.76 -0.69 -18.81
C SER A 464 3.04 -2.08 -18.24
N ARG A 465 3.50 -2.13 -16.98
CA ARG A 465 3.67 -3.39 -16.20
C ARG A 465 2.41 -4.24 -16.11
N THR A 466 1.23 -3.62 -16.10
CA THR A 466 -0.07 -4.32 -16.12
C THR A 466 -0.54 -4.67 -17.53
N GLY A 467 0.22 -4.31 -18.55
CA GLY A 467 0.05 -4.67 -19.95
C GLY A 467 1.16 -5.63 -20.39
N LEU A 468 1.95 -5.24 -21.38
CA LEU A 468 3.02 -6.08 -21.95
C LEU A 468 4.42 -5.77 -21.41
N ASP A 469 4.54 -4.90 -20.41
CA ASP A 469 5.79 -4.48 -19.74
C ASP A 469 6.93 -4.12 -20.72
N ILE A 470 6.63 -3.22 -21.68
CA ILE A 470 7.57 -2.78 -22.69
C ILE A 470 8.44 -1.65 -22.14
N GLU A 471 9.66 -1.94 -21.75
CA GLU A 471 10.59 -0.94 -21.24
C GLU A 471 10.92 0.12 -22.29
N GLY A 472 11.05 1.38 -21.83
CA GLY A 472 11.36 2.52 -22.70
C GLY A 472 10.16 3.27 -23.25
N LEU A 473 8.93 2.75 -23.15
CA LEU A 473 7.68 3.42 -23.56
C LEU A 473 6.99 4.16 -22.40
N GLY A 474 7.71 4.97 -21.65
CA GLY A 474 7.11 5.85 -20.67
C GLY A 474 6.39 7.06 -21.32
N GLU A 475 5.63 7.84 -20.51
CA GLU A 475 4.77 8.96 -20.95
C GLU A 475 5.47 9.89 -21.95
N LYS A 476 6.72 10.31 -21.67
CA LYS A 476 7.49 11.20 -22.56
C LYS A 476 7.80 10.57 -23.92
N ALA A 477 8.13 9.31 -23.95
CA ALA A 477 8.43 8.58 -25.18
C ALA A 477 7.17 8.44 -26.04
N VAL A 478 6.05 8.06 -25.42
CA VAL A 478 4.75 7.94 -26.09
C VAL A 478 4.31 9.29 -26.67
N ASP A 479 4.44 10.39 -25.92
CA ASP A 479 4.13 11.74 -26.42
C ASP A 479 4.95 12.10 -27.65
N GLN A 480 6.26 11.85 -27.62
CA GLN A 480 7.15 12.11 -28.76
C GLN A 480 6.78 11.28 -30.01
N LEU A 481 6.50 9.99 -29.82
CA LEU A 481 6.12 9.10 -30.93
C LEU A 481 4.80 9.54 -31.59
N VAL A 482 3.79 9.89 -30.77
CA VAL A 482 2.49 10.35 -31.27
C VAL A 482 2.61 11.73 -31.93
N GLU A 483 3.38 12.67 -31.36
CA GLU A 483 3.60 13.99 -31.89
C GLU A 483 4.42 14.00 -33.20
N ALA A 484 5.40 13.09 -33.30
CA ALA A 484 6.16 12.85 -34.49
C ALA A 484 5.33 12.18 -35.62
N GLY A 485 4.13 11.65 -35.28
CA GLY A 485 3.28 10.93 -36.22
C GLY A 485 3.80 9.52 -36.56
N LEU A 486 4.73 8.98 -35.77
CA LEU A 486 5.27 7.63 -35.92
C LEU A 486 4.30 6.58 -35.41
N VAL A 487 3.45 6.93 -34.42
CA VAL A 487 2.44 6.06 -33.83
C VAL A 487 1.07 6.74 -33.95
N GLY A 488 0.21 6.21 -34.78
CA GLY A 488 -1.20 6.60 -34.95
C GLY A 488 -2.20 5.55 -34.43
N SER A 489 -1.70 4.36 -34.10
CA SER A 489 -2.43 3.25 -33.49
C SER A 489 -1.47 2.35 -32.71
N VAL A 490 -1.98 1.50 -31.79
CA VAL A 490 -1.13 0.58 -31.01
C VAL A 490 -0.30 -0.36 -31.90
N PRO A 491 -0.85 -0.96 -32.98
CA PRO A 491 -0.06 -1.79 -33.89
C PRO A 491 1.15 -1.10 -34.52
N ASP A 492 1.12 0.23 -34.71
CA ASP A 492 2.23 0.98 -35.33
C ASP A 492 3.51 0.93 -34.49
N LEU A 493 3.42 0.55 -33.21
CA LEU A 493 4.59 0.32 -32.34
C LEU A 493 5.54 -0.71 -32.95
N TYR A 494 5.00 -1.74 -33.59
CA TYR A 494 5.76 -2.84 -34.18
C TYR A 494 6.31 -2.52 -35.60
N GLU A 495 6.03 -1.32 -36.11
CA GLU A 495 6.63 -0.79 -37.36
C GLU A 495 7.83 0.13 -37.08
N LEU A 496 8.08 0.50 -35.80
CA LEU A 496 9.15 1.40 -35.42
C LEU A 496 10.54 0.81 -35.74
N SER A 497 11.38 1.62 -36.36
CA SER A 497 12.77 1.28 -36.67
C SER A 497 13.77 2.05 -35.80
N VAL A 498 14.95 1.47 -35.60
CA VAL A 498 16.05 2.13 -34.85
C VAL A 498 16.39 3.50 -35.47
N GLU A 499 16.40 3.58 -36.82
CA GLU A 499 16.72 4.80 -37.54
C GLU A 499 15.74 5.92 -37.28
N GLU A 500 14.42 5.64 -37.28
CA GLU A 500 13.36 6.64 -37.01
C GLU A 500 13.39 7.10 -35.56
N LEU A 501 13.59 6.18 -34.63
CA LEU A 501 13.69 6.50 -33.20
C LEU A 501 14.92 7.36 -32.88
N ALA A 502 16.07 7.06 -33.50
CA ALA A 502 17.30 7.81 -33.29
C ALA A 502 17.27 9.25 -33.82
N GLU A 503 16.30 9.60 -34.71
CA GLU A 503 16.07 10.97 -35.19
C GLU A 503 15.31 11.85 -34.19
N LEU A 504 14.66 11.25 -33.15
CA LEU A 504 13.92 11.98 -32.12
C LEU A 504 14.85 12.65 -31.10
N GLU A 505 14.44 13.79 -30.57
CA GLU A 505 15.22 14.55 -29.60
C GLU A 505 15.37 13.76 -28.27
N GLY A 506 16.61 13.57 -27.84
CA GLY A 506 16.93 12.82 -26.61
C GLY A 506 17.09 11.32 -26.79
N TRP A 507 16.85 10.78 -28.01
CA TRP A 507 17.09 9.38 -28.31
C TRP A 507 18.50 9.18 -28.87
N GLY A 508 19.17 8.14 -28.36
CA GLY A 508 20.44 7.67 -28.90
C GLY A 508 20.23 6.30 -29.57
N GLU A 509 21.20 5.91 -30.40
CA GLU A 509 21.18 4.62 -31.12
C GLU A 509 20.90 3.43 -30.16
N LYS A 510 21.54 3.45 -28.96
CA LYS A 510 21.35 2.39 -27.97
C LYS A 510 19.95 2.36 -27.35
N SER A 511 19.34 3.51 -27.03
CA SER A 511 17.98 3.53 -26.49
C SER A 511 16.94 3.14 -27.55
N ALA A 512 17.18 3.49 -28.81
CA ALA A 512 16.37 3.04 -29.92
C ALA A 512 16.47 1.52 -30.16
N GLU A 513 17.70 0.97 -30.13
CA GLU A 513 17.93 -0.48 -30.22
C GLU A 513 17.21 -1.21 -29.08
N ASN A 514 17.36 -0.76 -27.83
CA ASN A 514 16.71 -1.39 -26.66
C ASN A 514 15.17 -1.40 -26.84
N LEU A 515 14.54 -0.29 -27.24
CA LEU A 515 13.09 -0.28 -27.42
C LEU A 515 12.63 -1.25 -28.52
N VAL A 516 13.35 -1.34 -29.64
CA VAL A 516 13.00 -2.27 -30.72
C VAL A 516 13.15 -3.73 -30.24
N GLU A 517 14.19 -4.04 -29.44
CA GLU A 517 14.36 -5.36 -28.83
C GLU A 517 13.24 -5.71 -27.84
N GLU A 518 12.75 -4.70 -27.06
CA GLU A 518 11.60 -4.88 -26.16
C GLU A 518 10.31 -5.16 -26.94
N LEU A 519 10.07 -4.41 -28.02
CA LEU A 519 8.92 -4.64 -28.89
C LEU A 519 8.98 -6.03 -29.55
N GLU A 520 10.16 -6.49 -29.98
CA GLU A 520 10.34 -7.85 -30.48
C GLU A 520 10.04 -8.92 -29.42
N ARG A 521 10.44 -8.69 -28.15
CA ARG A 521 10.15 -9.60 -27.02
C ARG A 521 8.66 -9.66 -26.72
N SER A 522 7.95 -8.56 -26.86
CA SER A 522 6.52 -8.45 -26.56
C SER A 522 5.60 -9.08 -27.62
N THR A 523 6.15 -9.75 -28.65
CA THR A 523 5.35 -10.38 -29.72
C THR A 523 4.69 -11.70 -29.33
N GLU A 524 5.19 -12.39 -28.31
CA GLU A 524 4.64 -13.66 -27.81
C GLU A 524 4.24 -13.55 -26.32
N PRO A 525 3.35 -12.63 -25.93
CA PRO A 525 3.01 -12.41 -24.54
C PRO A 525 2.10 -13.54 -24.00
N PRO A 526 2.03 -13.76 -22.69
CA PRO A 526 0.97 -14.54 -22.07
C PRO A 526 -0.43 -14.00 -22.47
N LEU A 527 -1.41 -14.89 -22.65
CA LEU A 527 -2.78 -14.46 -23.02
C LEU A 527 -3.39 -13.51 -22.01
N SER A 528 -3.15 -13.72 -20.71
CA SER A 528 -3.59 -12.84 -19.61
C SER A 528 -3.09 -11.41 -19.80
N ASP A 529 -1.80 -11.26 -20.07
CA ASP A 529 -1.15 -9.95 -20.19
C ASP A 529 -1.63 -9.23 -21.44
N PHE A 530 -1.80 -9.96 -22.53
CA PHE A 530 -2.35 -9.40 -23.76
C PHE A 530 -3.79 -8.91 -23.59
N LEU A 531 -4.67 -9.70 -22.91
CA LEU A 531 -6.03 -9.28 -22.60
C LEU A 531 -6.07 -8.04 -21.71
N SER A 532 -5.19 -7.98 -20.71
CA SER A 532 -5.02 -6.79 -19.87
C SER A 532 -4.54 -5.59 -20.69
N ALA A 533 -3.55 -5.78 -21.56
CA ALA A 533 -2.95 -4.74 -22.40
C ALA A 533 -3.94 -4.13 -23.42
N LEU A 534 -4.90 -4.91 -23.92
CA LEU A 534 -5.94 -4.41 -24.83
C LEU A 534 -6.85 -3.36 -24.17
N GLY A 535 -6.86 -3.29 -22.82
CA GLY A 535 -7.62 -2.30 -22.07
C GLY A 535 -9.14 -2.50 -22.20
N VAL A 536 -9.59 -3.76 -22.22
CA VAL A 536 -11.01 -4.12 -22.18
C VAL A 536 -11.64 -3.48 -20.93
N PRO A 537 -12.80 -2.81 -21.03
CA PRO A 537 -13.46 -2.22 -19.88
C PRO A 537 -13.68 -3.24 -18.75
N GLU A 538 -13.49 -2.83 -17.50
CA GLU A 538 -13.65 -3.63 -16.28
C GLU A 538 -12.81 -4.93 -16.21
N VAL A 539 -11.88 -5.13 -17.14
CA VAL A 539 -10.93 -6.25 -17.15
C VAL A 539 -9.56 -5.76 -16.67
N GLY A 540 -9.25 -6.07 -15.41
CA GLY A 540 -7.90 -5.92 -14.85
C GLY A 540 -7.09 -7.20 -15.03
N SER A 541 -5.84 -7.23 -14.52
CA SER A 541 -4.95 -8.38 -14.64
C SER A 541 -5.53 -9.68 -14.07
N ALA A 542 -6.22 -9.63 -12.93
CA ALA A 542 -6.89 -10.80 -12.34
C ALA A 542 -7.99 -11.35 -13.26
N THR A 543 -8.93 -10.50 -13.71
CA THR A 543 -10.01 -10.92 -14.62
C THR A 543 -9.45 -11.40 -15.96
N ALA A 544 -8.37 -10.79 -16.46
CA ALA A 544 -7.68 -11.23 -17.68
C ALA A 544 -7.06 -12.63 -17.52
N ALA A 545 -6.48 -12.92 -16.35
CA ALA A 545 -5.98 -14.25 -16.02
C ALA A 545 -7.08 -15.30 -15.95
N ASP A 546 -8.24 -14.98 -15.34
CA ASP A 546 -9.39 -15.87 -15.26
C ASP A 546 -9.97 -16.16 -16.66
N LEU A 547 -10.08 -15.13 -17.52
CA LEU A 547 -10.50 -15.29 -18.92
C LEU A 547 -9.53 -16.17 -19.69
N ALA A 548 -8.21 -15.92 -19.55
CA ALA A 548 -7.18 -16.72 -20.23
C ALA A 548 -7.25 -18.19 -19.81
N ARG A 549 -7.40 -18.44 -18.53
CA ARG A 549 -7.49 -19.79 -17.94
C ARG A 549 -8.74 -20.54 -18.40
N HIS A 550 -9.88 -19.83 -18.45
CA HIS A 550 -11.17 -20.44 -18.83
C HIS A 550 -11.23 -20.74 -20.34
N PHE A 551 -10.83 -19.80 -21.19
CA PHE A 551 -10.97 -19.92 -22.64
C PHE A 551 -9.73 -20.46 -23.37
N GLY A 552 -8.55 -20.36 -22.79
CA GLY A 552 -7.28 -20.91 -23.30
C GLY A 552 -6.71 -20.16 -24.49
N THR A 553 -7.52 -19.60 -25.38
CA THR A 553 -7.07 -18.91 -26.60
C THR A 553 -7.76 -17.57 -26.79
N LEU A 554 -7.06 -16.63 -27.43
CA LEU A 554 -7.63 -15.31 -27.76
C LEU A 554 -8.89 -15.45 -28.63
N ASP A 555 -8.91 -16.36 -29.60
CA ASP A 555 -10.07 -16.54 -30.48
C ASP A 555 -11.29 -17.04 -29.70
N ALA A 556 -11.10 -17.91 -28.71
CA ALA A 556 -12.19 -18.37 -27.85
C ALA A 556 -12.77 -17.23 -27.00
N VAL A 557 -11.93 -16.35 -26.45
CA VAL A 557 -12.38 -15.16 -25.73
C VAL A 557 -13.13 -14.19 -26.64
N MET A 558 -12.60 -13.94 -27.85
CA MET A 558 -13.18 -13.02 -28.84
C MET A 558 -14.54 -13.48 -29.38
N ASP A 559 -14.79 -14.77 -29.43
CA ASP A 559 -16.04 -15.35 -29.96
C ASP A 559 -17.02 -15.74 -28.85
N ALA A 560 -16.65 -15.57 -27.56
CA ALA A 560 -17.49 -15.92 -26.42
C ALA A 560 -18.71 -14.98 -26.31
N SER A 561 -19.88 -15.59 -26.08
CA SER A 561 -21.09 -14.83 -25.77
C SER A 561 -21.08 -14.31 -24.34
N ALA A 562 -21.90 -13.27 -24.05
CA ALA A 562 -22.06 -12.76 -22.70
C ALA A 562 -22.52 -13.84 -21.68
N GLU A 563 -23.23 -14.88 -22.11
CA GLU A 563 -23.63 -15.98 -21.24
C GLU A 563 -22.47 -16.93 -20.91
N GLU A 564 -21.55 -17.17 -21.85
CA GLU A 564 -20.35 -17.96 -21.63
C GLU A 564 -19.33 -17.19 -20.77
N LEU A 565 -19.21 -15.88 -20.96
CA LEU A 565 -18.37 -15.02 -20.13
C LEU A 565 -18.83 -14.97 -18.66
N LYS A 566 -20.12 -15.07 -18.38
CA LYS A 566 -20.65 -15.16 -17.00
C LYS A 566 -20.30 -16.46 -16.29
N ALA A 567 -19.87 -17.49 -17.01
CA ALA A 567 -19.42 -18.74 -16.40
C ALA A 567 -18.03 -18.61 -15.75
N VAL A 568 -17.27 -17.56 -16.09
CA VAL A 568 -15.97 -17.25 -15.48
C VAL A 568 -16.20 -16.66 -14.10
N GLU A 569 -15.45 -17.16 -13.11
CA GLU A 569 -15.55 -16.70 -11.73
C GLU A 569 -15.23 -15.18 -11.63
N GLY A 570 -15.98 -14.45 -10.85
CA GLY A 570 -15.83 -12.99 -10.68
C GLY A 570 -16.45 -12.14 -11.80
N ILE A 571 -16.91 -12.69 -12.91
CA ILE A 571 -17.53 -11.94 -14.02
C ILE A 571 -19.05 -11.82 -13.83
N GLY A 572 -19.49 -10.61 -13.46
CA GLY A 572 -20.91 -10.26 -13.37
C GLY A 572 -21.57 -9.98 -14.73
N PRO A 573 -22.92 -9.89 -14.78
CA PRO A 573 -23.64 -9.65 -16.03
C PRO A 573 -23.18 -8.40 -16.80
N THR A 574 -22.93 -7.30 -16.10
CA THR A 574 -22.48 -6.03 -16.71
C THR A 574 -21.10 -6.17 -17.34
N VAL A 575 -20.14 -6.76 -16.63
CA VAL A 575 -18.77 -6.98 -17.12
C VAL A 575 -18.78 -7.91 -18.33
N ALA A 576 -19.58 -8.98 -18.29
CA ALA A 576 -19.73 -9.91 -19.42
C ALA A 576 -20.28 -9.23 -20.67
N GLU A 577 -21.26 -8.32 -20.52
CA GLU A 577 -21.82 -7.54 -21.63
C GLU A 577 -20.76 -6.59 -22.21
N GLU A 578 -19.99 -5.89 -21.38
CA GLU A 578 -18.92 -4.97 -21.81
C GLU A 578 -17.78 -5.70 -22.54
N ILE A 579 -17.37 -6.87 -22.05
CA ILE A 579 -16.37 -7.72 -22.73
C ILE A 579 -16.87 -8.14 -24.11
N ALA A 580 -18.11 -8.65 -24.20
CA ALA A 580 -18.70 -9.08 -25.45
C ALA A 580 -18.81 -7.90 -26.45
N GLU A 581 -19.28 -6.73 -26.00
CA GLU A 581 -19.37 -5.51 -26.85
C GLU A 581 -17.98 -5.04 -27.33
N PHE A 582 -16.96 -5.14 -26.49
CA PHE A 582 -15.59 -4.79 -26.87
C PHE A 582 -15.10 -5.66 -28.03
N PHE A 583 -15.29 -6.97 -27.97
CA PHE A 583 -14.87 -7.91 -29.01
C PHE A 583 -15.82 -7.98 -30.21
N ASP A 584 -17.09 -7.55 -30.11
CA ASP A 584 -17.99 -7.37 -31.23
C ASP A 584 -17.70 -6.11 -32.06
N SER A 585 -16.95 -5.17 -31.50
CA SER A 585 -16.54 -3.96 -32.21
C SER A 585 -15.64 -4.29 -33.41
N GLU A 586 -16.12 -3.99 -34.64
CA GLU A 586 -15.34 -4.14 -35.89
C GLU A 586 -13.95 -3.49 -35.77
N ARG A 587 -13.87 -2.36 -35.11
CA ARG A 587 -12.65 -1.57 -34.93
C ARG A 587 -11.64 -2.26 -34.00
N ASN A 588 -12.09 -2.80 -32.85
CA ASN A 588 -11.21 -3.50 -31.94
C ASN A 588 -10.68 -4.79 -32.57
N ARG A 589 -11.56 -5.50 -33.31
CA ARG A 589 -11.13 -6.67 -34.09
C ARG A 589 -10.11 -6.30 -35.19
N GLU A 590 -10.24 -5.11 -35.80
CA GLU A 590 -9.25 -4.64 -36.79
C GLU A 590 -7.88 -4.34 -36.13
N VAL A 591 -7.87 -3.69 -34.96
CA VAL A 591 -6.63 -3.46 -34.21
C VAL A 591 -5.95 -4.79 -33.81
N ILE A 592 -6.71 -5.77 -33.30
CA ILE A 592 -6.19 -7.09 -32.98
C ILE A 592 -5.66 -7.79 -34.23
N ALA A 593 -6.36 -7.71 -35.36
CA ALA A 593 -5.91 -8.30 -36.62
C ALA A 593 -4.61 -7.64 -37.14
N GLN A 594 -4.44 -6.33 -36.95
CA GLN A 594 -3.20 -5.61 -37.28
C GLN A 594 -2.05 -6.02 -36.37
N LEU A 595 -2.26 -6.14 -35.05
CA LEU A 595 -1.27 -6.66 -34.11
C LEU A 595 -0.78 -8.07 -34.53
N ARG A 596 -1.72 -8.97 -34.86
CA ARG A 596 -1.37 -10.28 -35.39
C ARG A 596 -0.61 -10.23 -36.72
N ALA A 597 -0.94 -9.28 -37.59
CA ALA A 597 -0.20 -9.09 -38.85
C ALA A 597 1.25 -8.64 -38.65
N HIS A 598 1.52 -7.96 -37.53
CA HIS A 598 2.87 -7.57 -37.10
C HIS A 598 3.57 -8.67 -36.25
N GLY A 599 2.95 -9.84 -36.10
CA GLY A 599 3.53 -10.98 -35.42
C GLY A 599 3.24 -11.07 -33.93
N VAL A 600 2.31 -10.25 -33.41
CA VAL A 600 1.89 -10.35 -32.00
C VAL A 600 0.89 -11.49 -31.88
N GLU A 601 1.33 -12.63 -31.35
CA GLU A 601 0.53 -13.83 -31.14
C GLU A 601 0.60 -14.25 -29.67
N PRO A 602 -0.44 -13.94 -28.86
CA PRO A 602 -0.48 -14.36 -27.46
C PRO A 602 -0.35 -15.87 -27.32
N GLN A 603 0.45 -16.31 -26.35
CA GLN A 603 0.61 -17.72 -26.04
C GLN A 603 -0.72 -18.32 -25.57
N GLU A 604 -1.02 -19.53 -26.02
CA GLU A 604 -2.18 -20.26 -25.51
C GLU A 604 -2.00 -20.53 -24.01
N ALA A 605 -3.01 -20.13 -23.22
CA ALA A 605 -3.03 -20.48 -21.81
C ALA A 605 -3.41 -21.96 -21.65
N GLU A 606 -2.78 -22.62 -20.70
CA GLU A 606 -3.22 -23.96 -20.33
C GLU A 606 -4.64 -23.84 -19.74
N THR A 607 -5.63 -24.40 -20.43
CA THR A 607 -7.03 -24.43 -19.95
C THR A 607 -7.16 -25.34 -18.75
N GLU A 608 -8.10 -24.98 -17.88
CA GLU A 608 -8.44 -25.78 -16.71
C GLU A 608 -8.69 -27.25 -17.10
N GLY A 609 -7.90 -28.15 -16.53
CA GLY A 609 -8.18 -29.56 -16.58
C GLY A 609 -9.36 -29.87 -15.65
N GLU A 610 -10.25 -30.77 -16.01
CA GLU A 610 -11.37 -31.22 -15.16
C GLU A 610 -10.92 -32.20 -14.04
N ALA A 611 -9.62 -32.44 -13.90
CA ALA A 611 -9.07 -33.50 -13.06
C ALA A 611 -9.35 -33.29 -11.55
N LEU A 612 -9.40 -32.05 -11.09
CA LEU A 612 -9.69 -31.67 -9.70
C LEU A 612 -11.04 -30.93 -9.55
N GLU A 613 -11.92 -31.02 -10.56
CA GLU A 613 -13.23 -30.34 -10.54
C GLU A 613 -14.02 -30.65 -9.26
N GLY A 614 -14.48 -29.60 -8.59
CA GLY A 614 -15.27 -29.68 -7.36
C GLY A 614 -14.43 -29.91 -6.09
N LEU A 615 -13.11 -29.89 -6.15
CA LEU A 615 -12.22 -29.97 -4.99
C LEU A 615 -11.67 -28.59 -4.64
N THR A 616 -11.75 -28.23 -3.36
CA THR A 616 -11.25 -26.96 -2.84
C THR A 616 -10.07 -27.20 -1.90
N PHE A 617 -8.95 -26.53 -2.18
CA PHE A 617 -7.71 -26.66 -1.44
C PHE A 617 -7.37 -25.35 -0.71
N VAL A 618 -6.74 -25.46 0.46
CA VAL A 618 -6.12 -24.35 1.18
C VAL A 618 -4.69 -24.77 1.51
N PHE A 619 -3.75 -23.84 1.41
CA PHE A 619 -2.33 -24.10 1.68
C PHE A 619 -1.87 -23.33 2.92
N THR A 620 -1.00 -23.96 3.75
CA THR A 620 -0.39 -23.33 4.91
C THR A 620 1.03 -23.86 5.13
N GLY A 621 1.96 -22.97 5.47
CA GLY A 621 3.40 -23.29 5.56
C GLY A 621 4.10 -23.31 4.20
N SER A 622 5.43 -23.51 4.20
CA SER A 622 6.25 -23.59 3.00
C SER A 622 6.27 -25.00 2.42
N LEU A 623 6.17 -25.11 1.09
CA LEU A 623 6.26 -26.40 0.40
C LEU A 623 7.68 -26.60 -0.12
N GLU A 624 8.14 -27.84 -0.18
CA GLU A 624 9.46 -28.18 -0.71
C GLU A 624 9.40 -28.37 -2.24
N GLY A 625 10.13 -27.53 -2.98
CA GLY A 625 10.22 -27.61 -4.44
C GLY A 625 9.09 -26.92 -5.21
N LEU A 626 8.12 -26.32 -4.52
CA LEU A 626 7.02 -25.54 -5.07
C LEU A 626 6.77 -24.34 -4.17
N THR A 627 6.58 -23.17 -4.74
CA THR A 627 6.01 -22.05 -4.00
C THR A 627 4.52 -22.31 -3.72
N ARG A 628 3.94 -21.54 -2.80
CA ARG A 628 2.49 -21.61 -2.52
C ARG A 628 1.68 -21.26 -3.76
N GLU A 629 2.10 -20.22 -4.48
CA GLU A 629 1.45 -19.76 -5.71
C GLU A 629 1.50 -20.83 -6.80
N GLU A 630 2.64 -21.45 -7.03
CA GLU A 630 2.76 -22.56 -8.00
C GLU A 630 1.86 -23.76 -7.61
N ALA A 631 1.70 -24.03 -6.32
CA ALA A 631 0.79 -25.09 -5.85
C ALA A 631 -0.70 -24.70 -6.04
N GLN A 632 -1.04 -23.43 -5.82
CA GLN A 632 -2.38 -22.90 -6.09
C GLN A 632 -2.69 -22.93 -7.58
N GLU A 633 -1.81 -22.40 -8.41
CA GLU A 633 -1.94 -22.44 -9.87
C GLU A 633 -2.06 -23.87 -10.40
N LEU A 634 -1.31 -24.82 -9.82
CA LEU A 634 -1.39 -26.23 -10.20
C LEU A 634 -2.75 -26.84 -9.93
N VAL A 635 -3.37 -26.48 -8.80
CA VAL A 635 -4.74 -26.91 -8.45
C VAL A 635 -5.75 -26.27 -9.41
N GLU A 636 -5.69 -24.96 -9.57
CA GLU A 636 -6.62 -24.18 -10.40
C GLU A 636 -6.52 -24.58 -11.87
N ARG A 637 -5.31 -24.76 -12.39
CA ARG A 637 -5.04 -25.24 -13.74
C ARG A 637 -5.64 -26.63 -14.02
N ASN A 638 -5.95 -27.40 -12.99
CA ASN A 638 -6.55 -28.71 -13.11
C ASN A 638 -8.04 -28.74 -12.68
N GLY A 639 -8.71 -27.58 -12.64
CA GLY A 639 -10.14 -27.45 -12.37
C GLY A 639 -10.52 -27.52 -10.90
N GLY A 640 -9.55 -27.48 -9.96
CA GLY A 640 -9.78 -27.34 -8.54
C GLY A 640 -9.87 -25.87 -8.14
N SER A 641 -10.32 -25.57 -6.93
CA SER A 641 -10.32 -24.22 -6.37
C SER A 641 -9.26 -24.11 -5.29
N ALA A 642 -8.43 -23.04 -5.30
CA ALA A 642 -7.51 -22.69 -4.22
C ALA A 642 -7.99 -21.44 -3.50
N THR A 643 -8.16 -21.52 -2.17
CA THR A 643 -8.67 -20.39 -1.37
C THR A 643 -7.70 -20.04 -0.25
N SER A 644 -7.69 -18.77 0.15
CA SER A 644 -6.80 -18.25 1.20
C SER A 644 -7.23 -18.67 2.61
N SER A 645 -8.52 -18.98 2.83
CA SER A 645 -9.09 -19.31 4.14
C SER A 645 -9.82 -20.65 4.15
N VAL A 646 -9.76 -21.36 5.28
CA VAL A 646 -10.49 -22.61 5.49
C VAL A 646 -11.95 -22.33 5.83
N SER A 647 -12.87 -23.05 5.18
CA SER A 647 -14.31 -22.97 5.41
C SER A 647 -14.94 -24.34 5.36
N SER A 648 -16.27 -24.42 5.59
CA SER A 648 -17.04 -25.69 5.44
C SER A 648 -17.07 -26.24 4.01
N ASN A 649 -16.61 -25.46 3.01
CA ASN A 649 -16.53 -25.87 1.61
C ASN A 649 -15.11 -26.30 1.21
N THR A 650 -14.15 -26.25 2.12
CA THR A 650 -12.77 -26.68 1.88
C THR A 650 -12.68 -28.20 2.00
N ASP A 651 -12.13 -28.89 1.01
CA ASP A 651 -11.94 -30.35 1.03
C ASP A 651 -10.60 -30.73 1.64
N TYR A 652 -9.55 -29.95 1.34
CA TYR A 652 -8.19 -30.24 1.78
C TYR A 652 -7.47 -29.01 2.30
N LEU A 653 -6.81 -29.17 3.47
CA LEU A 653 -5.78 -28.24 3.94
C LEU A 653 -4.42 -28.89 3.73
N VAL A 654 -3.62 -28.34 2.81
CA VAL A 654 -2.25 -28.80 2.55
C VAL A 654 -1.30 -28.11 3.53
N ILE A 655 -0.51 -28.92 4.26
CA ILE A 655 0.38 -28.48 5.33
C ILE A 655 1.83 -28.66 4.89
N GLY A 656 2.52 -27.55 4.68
CA GLY A 656 3.97 -27.50 4.47
C GLY A 656 4.78 -27.39 5.77
N GLU A 657 6.02 -26.91 5.69
CA GLU A 657 6.85 -26.61 6.84
C GLU A 657 6.42 -25.29 7.50
N ASN A 658 6.51 -25.20 8.83
CA ASN A 658 6.10 -24.07 9.65
C ASN A 658 4.65 -23.58 9.40
N PRO A 659 3.64 -24.45 9.50
CA PRO A 659 2.27 -24.10 9.17
C PRO A 659 1.65 -23.18 10.23
N GLY A 660 0.88 -22.18 9.81
CA GLY A 660 0.10 -21.33 10.71
C GLY A 660 -0.92 -22.10 11.54
N THR A 661 -1.14 -21.67 12.78
CA THR A 661 -2.07 -22.33 13.74
C THR A 661 -3.52 -22.11 13.37
N THR A 662 -3.88 -20.91 12.89
CA THR A 662 -5.25 -20.49 12.58
C THR A 662 -5.92 -21.36 11.52
N LYS A 663 -5.24 -21.62 10.39
CA LYS A 663 -5.78 -22.48 9.32
C LYS A 663 -5.95 -23.91 9.76
N ARG A 664 -5.07 -24.42 10.66
CA ARG A 664 -5.18 -25.75 11.21
C ARG A 664 -6.34 -25.90 12.20
N GLU A 665 -6.54 -24.90 13.06
CA GLU A 665 -7.67 -24.88 13.99
C GLU A 665 -9.01 -24.79 13.24
N ALA A 666 -9.09 -23.94 12.22
CA ALA A 666 -10.25 -23.85 11.34
C ALA A 666 -10.53 -25.17 10.59
N ALA A 667 -9.48 -25.89 10.16
CA ALA A 667 -9.63 -27.18 9.52
C ALA A 667 -10.16 -28.26 10.50
N GLU A 668 -9.72 -28.23 11.76
CA GLU A 668 -10.27 -29.09 12.80
C GLU A 668 -11.74 -28.74 13.13
N GLU A 669 -12.08 -27.45 13.17
CA GLU A 669 -13.45 -26.98 13.44
C GLU A 669 -14.43 -27.39 12.32
N HIS A 670 -13.99 -27.30 11.07
CA HIS A 670 -14.82 -27.62 9.88
C HIS A 670 -14.69 -29.09 9.41
N ASP A 671 -13.94 -29.95 10.14
CA ASP A 671 -13.68 -31.36 9.78
C ASP A 671 -13.02 -31.54 8.40
N VAL A 672 -12.16 -30.57 8.00
CA VAL A 672 -11.44 -30.54 6.74
C VAL A 672 -10.27 -31.54 6.76
N THR A 673 -10.04 -32.25 5.65
CA THR A 673 -8.97 -33.23 5.56
C THR A 673 -7.61 -32.53 5.44
N MET A 674 -6.74 -32.71 6.44
CA MET A 674 -5.38 -32.16 6.44
C MET A 674 -4.41 -33.09 5.71
N LEU A 675 -3.71 -32.59 4.71
CA LEU A 675 -2.73 -33.31 3.89
C LEU A 675 -1.32 -32.77 4.14
N ALA A 676 -0.36 -33.64 4.43
CA ALA A 676 1.04 -33.25 4.27
C ALA A 676 1.39 -33.14 2.79
N GLN A 677 2.43 -32.39 2.42
CA GLN A 677 2.83 -32.19 1.02
C GLN A 677 2.90 -33.50 0.21
N SER A 678 3.54 -34.55 0.72
CA SER A 678 3.62 -35.85 0.04
C SER A 678 2.26 -36.52 -0.19
N ALA A 679 1.25 -36.20 0.64
CA ALA A 679 -0.11 -36.71 0.44
C ALA A 679 -0.86 -35.86 -0.59
N PHE A 680 -0.59 -34.54 -0.67
CA PHE A 680 -1.07 -33.67 -1.75
C PHE A 680 -0.52 -34.14 -3.11
N GLU A 681 0.79 -34.37 -3.22
CA GLU A 681 1.41 -34.92 -4.42
C GLU A 681 0.79 -36.29 -4.82
N ALA A 682 0.43 -37.10 -3.84
CA ALA A 682 -0.27 -38.36 -4.12
C ALA A 682 -1.69 -38.16 -4.65
N VAL A 683 -2.43 -37.14 -4.13
CA VAL A 683 -3.74 -36.77 -4.65
C VAL A 683 -3.62 -36.29 -6.08
N LEU A 684 -2.65 -35.44 -6.40
CA LEU A 684 -2.39 -34.97 -7.78
C LEU A 684 -2.05 -36.15 -8.72
N ALA A 685 -1.18 -37.06 -8.28
CA ALA A 685 -0.82 -38.24 -9.05
C ALA A 685 -2.01 -39.22 -9.28
N GLU A 686 -2.93 -39.38 -8.31
CA GLU A 686 -4.17 -40.14 -8.49
C GLU A 686 -5.08 -39.56 -9.57
N HIS A 687 -5.04 -38.24 -9.76
CA HIS A 687 -5.78 -37.50 -10.79
C HIS A 687 -4.98 -37.34 -12.09
N GLY A 688 -3.76 -37.92 -12.18
CA GLY A 688 -2.93 -37.93 -13.38
C GLY A 688 -2.13 -36.66 -13.61
N ILE A 689 -1.96 -35.87 -12.57
CA ILE A 689 -1.21 -34.60 -12.58
C ILE A 689 0.22 -34.90 -12.09
N GLU A 690 1.22 -34.55 -12.90
CA GLU A 690 2.66 -34.63 -12.54
C GLU A 690 3.10 -33.29 -11.92
N VAL A 691 3.81 -33.34 -10.78
CA VAL A 691 4.33 -32.19 -10.04
C VAL A 691 5.78 -31.96 -10.41
#